data_fea209dd94605842c77242817c1bb745
#
_entry.id   fea209dd94605842c77242817c1bb745
#
_cell.length_a   1.000
_cell.length_b   1.000
_cell.length_c   1.000
_cell.angle_alpha   90.00
_cell.angle_beta   90.00
_cell.angle_gamma   90.00
#
_symmetry.space_group_name_H-M   'P 1'
#
loop_
_entity.id
_entity.type
_entity.pdbx_description
1 polymer ?
#
loop_
_entity_poly.entity_id
_entity_poly.type
_entity_poly.pdbx_seq_one_letter_code
_entity_poly.pdbx_strand_id
1 'polypeptide(L)'
;MINEEEIKSFLEGNDPEEHIVAIEFDYVSDSVYKIKEEPGKGKTIQKDTFTAFAWVGDLRGLNFYQSSKALQKEGMSKHGIMIEKLRTSHDDGVVNDRLEFGLKFMVKSLKGYRSLIQFFRDGGLDPWGEITKGKVLILPPVEQYLISREKRLFKGFEEYNDITRLVFDLETTSLEPKDGRIFMIGVKTNKGLQRVIECSNEDEERRGLVEFFRIIDEVKPTIIGGYNSANFDWVWIFERCKMLNLDIKKICRTLNPKSNIKQSENLLKLANEVERYNQVGMWGYNIVDIIHSVRRAQAINSSIKSAGLKYITKYIDGEAKDRVYIDHLDIGPFYAKKEEYWLNIENGNYKKVGLDSKIDSVCEKHDKVYIKTTGDDLVERYLDDDLEETLLVDDEFNQGTFLLASLVPTTYERISTMGTATLWKMIMLAWSYKHKLAIPEKQDKGAFVGGLSRLLKTGYSKDVLKLDYSSLYPSIQLVHDVFPECDVMGAMKGMLAYFRNSRIMYKNLAKEWESKDKKTSLKFDRKQLPIKIFINSLFGALSAPQVFAWGDMNKGEQITCTGRQYLRQMLRFFMNRDYTPLVCDTDGMNFSLPEGGVDDRRYVGKGLNWLVKEGKEYTGYDADVAEFNDLFMRGAMGLDCDGTWKSCINLARKNYATMEHKGKVKLTGNTIKSKKLPLYIEKFLDKGVNYLLEGQGKEFVEWYYEYISIIFNQNIPLMQIAQRAKVKLSIKDYMTRTTQKTKSGGAMSRMAHMELVMKDKLNVNLGDVIFYVNNGTKASQGDVQKVTKLKRGWSQDQLDYHFESHGKHPDESVTSMIQINSYRLDPKVIEENPDMKGEYNVPRAIATFNKRIEPLLIVFKDEVRDNLLVTDPEDRGFFTTDQCELINGIPFKPEDQDTIEDLLTVTDQELEFWNKVGIDPNYIYDLASEGYEVFL
;
A
#
# COMPACT_ATOMS: atom_id res chain seq x y z
N MET A 1 11.45 32.62 13.72
CA MET A 1 11.20 31.50 12.76
C MET A 1 12.48 30.70 12.66
N ILE A 2 12.39 29.38 12.68
CA ILE A 2 13.54 28.47 12.53
C ILE A 2 14.13 28.67 11.14
N ASN A 3 15.47 28.74 11.03
CA ASN A 3 16.17 28.88 9.78
C ASN A 3 16.08 27.56 8.98
N GLU A 4 15.91 27.62 7.66
CA GLU A 4 15.87 26.45 6.76
C GLU A 4 17.14 25.60 6.87
N GLU A 5 18.30 26.23 7.07
CA GLU A 5 19.59 25.57 7.26
C GLU A 5 19.63 24.76 8.57
N GLU A 6 19.01 25.26 9.64
CA GLU A 6 18.86 24.51 10.90
C GLU A 6 17.97 23.28 10.73
N ILE A 7 16.85 23.39 10.03
CA ILE A 7 15.97 22.27 9.71
C ILE A 7 16.69 21.24 8.87
N LYS A 8 17.37 21.66 7.81
CA LYS A 8 18.16 20.76 6.95
C LYS A 8 19.22 20.02 7.76
N SER A 9 20.04 20.74 8.50
CA SER A 9 21.12 20.17 9.33
C SER A 9 20.57 19.21 10.39
N PHE A 10 19.43 19.52 11.00
CA PHE A 10 18.75 18.62 11.93
C PHE A 10 18.24 17.33 11.26
N LEU A 11 17.59 17.45 10.11
CA LEU A 11 17.06 16.28 9.39
C LEU A 11 18.18 15.36 8.90
N GLU A 12 19.26 15.92 8.36
CA GLU A 12 20.43 15.18 7.90
C GLU A 12 21.31 14.68 9.06
N GLY A 13 21.03 15.11 10.30
CA GLY A 13 21.81 14.81 11.49
C GLY A 13 23.07 15.67 11.62
N ASN A 14 23.22 16.35 12.77
CA ASN A 14 24.36 17.27 12.99
C ASN A 14 25.70 16.55 13.22
N ASP A 15 25.66 15.26 13.61
CA ASP A 15 26.90 14.50 13.77
C ASP A 15 27.58 14.33 12.39
N PRO A 16 28.88 14.65 12.27
CA PRO A 16 29.59 14.61 10.99
C PRO A 16 29.92 13.18 10.53
N GLU A 17 29.71 12.16 11.35
CA GLU A 17 30.08 10.79 11.04
C GLU A 17 29.21 10.23 9.89
N GLU A 18 29.87 9.74 8.84
CA GLU A 18 29.27 9.25 7.61
C GLU A 18 29.35 7.72 7.49
N HIS A 19 28.64 7.17 6.52
CA HIS A 19 28.67 5.77 6.10
C HIS A 19 28.19 4.77 7.16
N ILE A 20 27.39 5.20 8.15
CA ILE A 20 26.73 4.30 9.08
C ILE A 20 25.54 3.63 8.36
N VAL A 21 25.57 2.31 8.22
CA VAL A 21 24.55 1.54 7.49
C VAL A 21 23.63 0.73 8.40
N ALA A 22 24.07 0.40 9.61
CA ALA A 22 23.24 -0.25 10.62
C ALA A 22 23.74 0.10 12.02
N ILE A 23 22.86 -0.02 13.00
CA ILE A 23 23.16 0.16 14.42
C ILE A 23 22.54 -0.98 15.20
N GLU A 24 23.35 -1.63 16.03
CA GLU A 24 22.95 -2.73 16.86
C GLU A 24 23.13 -2.42 18.34
N PHE A 25 22.29 -2.98 19.18
CA PHE A 25 22.41 -2.88 20.63
C PHE A 25 22.62 -4.25 21.27
N ASP A 26 23.69 -4.38 22.01
CA ASP A 26 23.96 -5.56 22.81
C ASP A 26 23.45 -5.37 24.26
N TYR A 27 22.39 -6.08 24.60
CA TYR A 27 21.77 -6.07 25.92
C TYR A 27 22.67 -6.64 27.03
N VAL A 28 23.69 -7.45 26.69
CA VAL A 28 24.61 -8.02 27.68
C VAL A 28 25.63 -6.97 28.13
N SER A 29 26.28 -6.34 27.18
CA SER A 29 27.30 -5.32 27.46
C SER A 29 26.72 -3.92 27.63
N ASP A 30 25.40 -3.74 27.45
CA ASP A 30 24.68 -2.45 27.48
C ASP A 30 25.38 -1.39 26.61
N SER A 31 25.69 -1.79 25.37
CA SER A 31 26.52 -1.01 24.44
C SER A 31 25.93 -1.03 23.03
N VAL A 32 26.18 0.06 22.30
CA VAL A 32 25.80 0.20 20.89
C VAL A 32 27.00 -0.16 20.01
N TYR A 33 26.71 -0.76 18.88
CA TYR A 33 27.67 -1.03 17.83
C TYR A 33 27.21 -0.36 16.53
N LYS A 34 28.10 0.49 15.97
CA LYS A 34 27.91 1.11 14.67
C LYS A 34 28.54 0.22 13.60
N ILE A 35 27.77 -0.11 12.58
CA ILE A 35 28.26 -0.81 11.40
C ILE A 35 28.39 0.22 10.28
N LYS A 36 29.62 0.37 9.75
CA LYS A 36 29.94 1.31 8.67
C LYS A 36 30.33 0.54 7.42
N GLU A 37 29.91 1.01 6.26
CA GLU A 37 30.32 0.53 4.94
C GLU A 37 31.12 1.65 4.26
N GLU A 38 32.44 1.55 4.26
CA GLU A 38 33.31 2.53 3.60
C GLU A 38 33.65 2.05 2.18
N PRO A 39 33.48 2.91 1.17
CA PRO A 39 33.84 2.55 -0.21
C PRO A 39 35.28 2.00 -0.31
N GLY A 40 35.40 0.80 -0.87
CA GLY A 40 36.72 0.15 -1.05
C GLY A 40 37.35 -0.47 0.19
N LYS A 41 36.77 -0.30 1.40
CA LYS A 41 37.32 -0.87 2.65
C LYS A 41 36.44 -1.94 3.29
N GLY A 42 35.20 -2.12 2.75
CA GLY A 42 34.24 -3.05 3.31
C GLY A 42 33.59 -2.56 4.61
N LYS A 43 33.09 -3.50 5.42
CA LYS A 43 32.40 -3.18 6.67
C LYS A 43 33.33 -3.14 7.87
N THR A 44 33.14 -2.09 8.68
CA THR A 44 33.82 -1.93 9.98
C THR A 44 32.79 -1.88 11.10
N ILE A 45 33.16 -2.33 12.29
CA ILE A 45 32.31 -2.34 13.48
C ILE A 45 32.97 -1.52 14.57
N GLN A 46 32.25 -0.53 15.08
CA GLN A 46 32.75 0.35 16.13
C GLN A 46 31.82 0.31 17.33
N LYS A 47 32.34 0.06 18.49
CA LYS A 47 31.60 0.11 19.76
C LYS A 47 31.47 1.56 20.23
N ASP A 48 30.26 1.91 20.67
CA ASP A 48 29.94 3.21 21.23
C ASP A 48 28.99 3.08 22.43
N THR A 49 28.73 4.17 23.10
CA THR A 49 27.83 4.25 24.25
C THR A 49 27.00 5.53 24.19
N PHE A 50 25.90 5.55 24.89
CA PHE A 50 24.99 6.69 24.98
C PHE A 50 24.37 6.77 26.38
N THR A 51 23.85 7.94 26.72
CA THR A 51 23.06 8.12 27.94
C THR A 51 21.64 7.70 27.69
N ALA A 52 21.17 6.63 28.31
CA ALA A 52 19.79 6.17 28.18
C ALA A 52 18.83 7.15 28.88
N PHE A 53 17.65 7.34 28.26
CA PHE A 53 16.66 8.30 28.72
C PHE A 53 15.21 7.82 28.51
N ALA A 54 14.28 8.43 29.25
CA ALA A 54 12.84 8.27 29.08
C ALA A 54 12.15 9.62 29.32
N TRP A 55 11.08 9.87 28.61
CA TRP A 55 10.19 10.98 28.91
C TRP A 55 9.09 10.50 29.87
N VAL A 56 8.80 11.32 30.87
CA VAL A 56 7.85 11.02 31.93
C VAL A 56 6.88 12.17 32.07
N GLY A 57 5.59 11.85 32.11
CA GLY A 57 4.50 12.80 32.36
C GLY A 57 4.37 13.16 33.83
N ASP A 58 3.27 13.80 34.21
CA ASP A 58 2.99 14.15 35.61
C ASP A 58 2.76 12.86 36.43
N LEU A 59 3.65 12.64 37.39
CA LEU A 59 3.61 11.46 38.26
C LEU A 59 2.67 11.67 39.48
N ARG A 60 2.15 12.89 39.70
CA ARG A 60 1.35 13.23 40.88
C ARG A 60 0.03 12.46 41.00
N GLY A 61 -0.56 12.05 39.88
CA GLY A 61 -1.75 11.21 39.83
C GLY A 61 -1.49 9.72 39.95
N LEU A 62 -0.23 9.29 40.07
CA LEU A 62 0.14 7.90 40.29
C LEU A 62 0.29 7.62 41.80
N ASN A 63 -0.45 6.65 42.34
CA ASN A 63 -0.19 6.08 43.69
C ASN A 63 1.25 5.58 43.84
N PHE A 64 1.95 5.43 42.71
CA PHE A 64 3.35 5.14 42.52
C PHE A 64 4.28 6.18 43.20
N TYR A 65 3.94 7.48 43.16
CA TYR A 65 4.80 8.52 43.70
C TYR A 65 4.92 8.45 45.22
N GLN A 66 3.90 7.95 45.90
CA GLN A 66 3.88 7.85 47.37
C GLN A 66 4.45 6.51 47.89
N SER A 67 4.49 5.45 47.10
CA SER A 67 4.85 4.08 47.55
C SER A 67 6.15 3.54 46.93
N SER A 68 6.69 4.17 45.88
CA SER A 68 7.83 3.63 45.15
C SER A 68 9.19 4.00 45.77
N LYS A 69 9.89 2.99 46.32
CA LYS A 69 11.30 3.12 46.76
C LYS A 69 12.22 3.56 45.62
N ALA A 70 11.88 3.35 44.38
CA ALA A 70 12.70 3.75 43.23
C ALA A 70 12.74 5.26 42.99
N LEU A 71 11.66 5.99 43.26
CA LEU A 71 11.58 7.45 43.14
C LEU A 71 12.07 8.19 44.40
N GLN A 72 12.30 7.46 45.47
CA GLN A 72 13.00 8.03 46.63
C GLN A 72 14.45 8.34 46.24
N LYS A 73 15.05 9.33 46.91
CA LYS A 73 16.46 9.77 46.71
C LYS A 73 17.42 8.58 46.69
N GLU A 74 17.15 7.56 47.45
CA GLU A 74 17.95 6.33 47.59
C GLU A 74 17.82 5.44 46.32
N GLY A 75 16.62 5.25 45.79
CA GLY A 75 16.37 4.50 44.55
C GLY A 75 16.95 5.22 43.31
N MET A 76 16.81 6.53 43.23
CA MET A 76 17.43 7.33 42.16
C MET A 76 18.96 7.26 42.22
N SER A 77 19.55 7.29 43.43
CA SER A 77 20.99 7.13 43.60
C SER A 77 21.48 5.73 43.21
N LYS A 78 20.76 4.68 43.64
CA LYS A 78 21.09 3.27 43.32
C LYS A 78 21.18 3.03 41.78
N HIS A 79 20.28 3.60 41.01
CA HIS A 79 20.23 3.44 39.52
C HIS A 79 20.95 4.57 38.81
N GLY A 80 21.50 5.55 39.51
CA GLY A 80 22.19 6.70 38.94
C GLY A 80 21.25 7.55 38.05
N ILE A 81 20.00 7.72 38.44
CA ILE A 81 19.01 8.49 37.65
C ILE A 81 19.15 10.00 37.92
N MET A 82 19.10 10.79 36.88
CA MET A 82 18.96 12.25 36.90
C MET A 82 17.65 12.64 36.27
N ILE A 83 17.04 13.72 36.76
CA ILE A 83 15.81 14.28 36.21
C ILE A 83 16.14 15.64 35.59
N GLU A 84 15.75 15.85 34.37
CA GLU A 84 15.77 17.14 33.68
C GLU A 84 14.33 17.61 33.46
N LYS A 85 14.04 18.88 33.89
CA LYS A 85 12.75 19.52 33.54
C LYS A 85 12.83 20.01 32.11
N LEU A 86 11.81 19.69 31.31
CA LEU A 86 11.69 20.12 29.93
C LEU A 86 10.81 21.36 29.84
N ARG A 87 11.02 22.15 28.81
CA ARG A 87 10.20 23.32 28.47
C ARG A 87 8.86 22.85 27.93
N THR A 88 7.80 23.27 28.58
CA THR A 88 6.41 22.92 28.22
C THR A 88 5.81 23.98 27.30
N SER A 89 4.71 23.67 26.63
CA SER A 89 3.95 24.65 25.87
C SER A 89 3.41 25.79 26.77
N HIS A 90 3.09 25.49 28.03
CA HIS A 90 2.71 26.50 29.01
C HIS A 90 3.82 27.49 29.34
N ASP A 91 5.07 27.05 29.39
CA ASP A 91 6.23 27.95 29.60
C ASP A 91 6.35 28.96 28.43
N ASP A 92 5.79 28.64 27.25
CA ASP A 92 5.72 29.48 26.04
C ASP A 92 4.41 30.29 25.93
N GLY A 93 3.57 30.28 26.98
CA GLY A 93 2.32 31.03 27.03
C GLY A 93 1.15 30.39 26.28
N VAL A 94 1.30 29.15 25.81
CA VAL A 94 0.20 28.41 25.19
C VAL A 94 -0.79 27.97 26.26
N VAL A 95 -2.02 28.43 26.18
CA VAL A 95 -3.09 28.07 27.09
C VAL A 95 -3.86 26.89 26.50
N ASN A 96 -3.55 25.67 26.95
CA ASN A 96 -4.31 24.47 26.62
C ASN A 96 -4.37 23.53 27.83
N ASP A 97 -5.39 22.67 27.88
CA ASP A 97 -5.56 21.68 28.94
C ASP A 97 -4.79 20.37 28.68
N ARG A 98 -3.87 20.39 27.72
CA ARG A 98 -3.16 19.19 27.28
C ARG A 98 -2.05 18.84 28.25
N LEU A 99 -2.05 17.60 28.72
CA LEU A 99 -0.94 17.07 29.52
C LEU A 99 0.28 16.85 28.66
N GLU A 100 1.47 17.04 29.24
CA GLU A 100 2.76 16.90 28.56
C GLU A 100 3.73 16.04 29.36
N PHE A 101 4.60 15.34 28.64
CA PHE A 101 5.76 14.67 29.25
C PHE A 101 6.84 15.72 29.54
N GLY A 102 6.65 16.43 30.65
CA GLY A 102 7.49 17.56 31.05
C GLY A 102 8.80 17.19 31.78
N LEU A 103 9.07 15.91 31.99
CA LEU A 103 10.29 15.44 32.66
C LEU A 103 11.05 14.46 31.75
N LYS A 104 12.37 14.57 31.78
CA LYS A 104 13.26 13.59 31.15
C LYS A 104 14.13 12.93 32.21
N PHE A 105 13.99 11.60 32.33
CA PHE A 105 14.80 10.79 33.20
C PHE A 105 16.00 10.25 32.42
N MET A 106 17.19 10.41 32.94
CA MET A 106 18.44 10.00 32.31
C MET A 106 19.32 9.25 33.30
N VAL A 107 20.10 8.29 32.81
CA VAL A 107 21.13 7.62 33.62
C VAL A 107 22.42 8.44 33.61
N LYS A 108 23.05 8.63 34.77
CA LYS A 108 24.31 9.43 34.87
C LYS A 108 25.47 8.87 34.05
N SER A 109 25.50 7.54 33.82
CA SER A 109 26.56 6.90 33.05
C SER A 109 26.21 6.82 31.56
N LEU A 110 27.23 6.77 30.69
CA LEU A 110 27.08 6.57 29.23
C LEU A 110 26.55 5.16 28.87
N LYS A 111 26.36 4.29 29.82
CA LYS A 111 25.65 3.01 29.71
C LYS A 111 24.46 3.12 30.63
N GLY A 112 23.46 2.25 30.47
CA GLY A 112 22.42 2.25 31.48
C GLY A 112 21.01 2.12 30.96
N TYR A 113 20.82 1.62 29.71
CA TYR A 113 19.49 1.29 29.26
C TYR A 113 18.84 0.24 30.17
N ARG A 114 19.61 -0.78 30.57
CA ARG A 114 19.13 -1.79 31.54
C ARG A 114 18.84 -1.18 32.91
N SER A 115 19.69 -0.25 33.37
CA SER A 115 19.48 0.44 34.67
C SER A 115 18.21 1.30 34.63
N LEU A 116 17.94 1.97 33.50
CA LEU A 116 16.72 2.74 33.30
C LEU A 116 15.46 1.86 33.36
N ILE A 117 15.49 0.75 32.65
CA ILE A 117 14.38 -0.23 32.66
C ILE A 117 14.15 -0.81 34.07
N GLN A 118 15.26 -1.19 34.75
CA GLN A 118 15.19 -1.74 36.09
C GLN A 118 14.67 -0.74 37.12
N PHE A 119 15.04 0.54 36.98
CA PHE A 119 14.52 1.63 37.80
C PHE A 119 13.00 1.70 37.77
N PHE A 120 12.39 1.63 36.57
CA PHE A 120 10.94 1.64 36.44
C PHE A 120 10.31 0.36 37.01
N ARG A 121 10.92 -0.80 36.79
CA ARG A 121 10.44 -2.09 37.33
C ARG A 121 10.53 -2.16 38.85
N ASP A 122 11.61 -1.68 39.45
CA ASP A 122 11.75 -1.59 40.91
C ASP A 122 10.68 -0.64 41.51
N GLY A 123 10.21 0.30 40.73
CA GLY A 123 9.09 1.17 41.06
C GLY A 123 7.70 0.56 40.84
N GLY A 124 7.62 -0.68 40.43
CA GLY A 124 6.34 -1.35 40.14
C GLY A 124 5.72 -0.94 38.80
N LEU A 125 6.49 -0.30 37.90
CA LEU A 125 6.06 0.09 36.56
C LEU A 125 6.72 -0.81 35.51
N ASP A 126 5.94 -1.49 34.71
CA ASP A 126 6.41 -2.04 33.46
C ASP A 126 6.41 -0.92 32.41
N PRO A 127 7.57 -0.49 31.87
CA PRO A 127 7.64 0.60 30.91
C PRO A 127 6.78 0.40 29.65
N TRP A 128 6.42 -0.83 29.34
CA TRP A 128 5.57 -1.21 28.20
C TRP A 128 4.18 -1.69 28.60
N GLY A 129 3.87 -1.72 29.91
CA GLY A 129 2.58 -2.17 30.43
C GLY A 129 1.45 -1.18 30.19
N GLU A 130 0.20 -1.68 30.20
CA GLU A 130 -1.00 -0.85 29.97
C GLU A 130 -1.16 0.26 31.04
N ILE A 131 -0.75 0.04 32.27
CA ILE A 131 -0.86 1.01 33.39
C ILE A 131 0.07 2.22 33.19
N THR A 132 1.22 2.01 32.51
CA THR A 132 2.22 3.04 32.25
C THR A 132 2.06 3.71 30.89
N LYS A 133 1.18 3.17 30.07
CA LYS A 133 0.87 3.70 28.76
C LYS A 133 0.32 5.13 28.88
N GLY A 134 0.97 6.08 28.22
CA GLY A 134 0.67 7.50 28.31
C GLY A 134 1.37 8.25 29.46
N LYS A 135 2.08 7.58 30.35
CA LYS A 135 2.78 8.21 31.49
C LYS A 135 4.29 8.14 31.40
N VAL A 136 4.81 7.12 30.74
CA VAL A 136 6.24 6.93 30.47
C VAL A 136 6.42 6.59 29.01
N LEU A 137 7.29 7.31 28.33
CA LEU A 137 7.67 7.08 26.94
C LEU A 137 9.14 6.67 26.85
N ILE A 138 9.39 5.41 26.54
CA ILE A 138 10.72 4.86 26.33
C ILE A 138 10.83 4.39 24.88
N LEU A 139 11.90 4.78 24.20
CA LEU A 139 12.26 4.29 22.87
C LEU A 139 13.18 3.07 22.97
N PRO A 140 13.23 2.20 21.97
CA PRO A 140 14.29 1.22 21.83
C PRO A 140 15.69 1.86 21.87
N PRO A 141 16.71 1.13 22.32
CA PRO A 141 18.04 1.73 22.56
C PRO A 141 18.71 2.26 21.28
N VAL A 142 18.43 1.68 20.11
CA VAL A 142 18.98 2.16 18.84
C VAL A 142 18.44 3.54 18.50
N GLU A 143 17.14 3.76 18.63
CA GLU A 143 16.52 5.08 18.39
C GLU A 143 17.01 6.10 19.42
N GLN A 144 17.14 5.70 20.70
CA GLN A 144 17.69 6.59 21.72
C GLN A 144 19.13 7.04 21.36
N TYR A 145 19.93 6.11 20.85
CA TYR A 145 21.29 6.41 20.40
C TYR A 145 21.29 7.38 19.20
N LEU A 146 20.50 7.08 18.15
CA LEU A 146 20.40 7.93 16.97
C LEU A 146 19.95 9.36 17.32
N ILE A 147 18.96 9.48 18.22
CA ILE A 147 18.44 10.76 18.68
C ILE A 147 19.48 11.51 19.52
N SER A 148 20.04 10.87 20.55
CA SER A 148 20.94 11.51 21.51
C SER A 148 22.30 11.90 20.92
N ARG A 149 22.72 11.23 19.86
CA ARG A 149 23.96 11.49 19.11
C ARG A 149 23.71 12.30 17.82
N GLU A 150 22.48 12.68 17.53
CA GLU A 150 22.08 13.37 16.30
C GLU A 150 22.61 12.70 15.03
N LYS A 151 22.65 11.35 15.02
CA LYS A 151 23.13 10.53 13.90
C LYS A 151 22.00 10.11 12.98
N ARG A 152 22.33 9.85 11.72
CA ARG A 152 21.43 9.27 10.72
C ARG A 152 22.12 8.11 10.04
N LEU A 153 21.31 7.13 9.58
CA LEU A 153 21.81 6.08 8.70
C LEU A 153 22.06 6.65 7.31
N PHE A 154 22.93 6.02 6.57
CA PHE A 154 23.26 6.30 5.17
C PHE A 154 23.75 7.73 4.84
N LYS A 155 24.07 8.55 5.82
CA LYS A 155 24.74 9.83 5.59
C LYS A 155 26.05 9.60 4.82
N GLY A 156 26.31 10.40 3.77
CA GLY A 156 27.49 10.26 2.90
C GLY A 156 27.28 9.33 1.69
N PHE A 157 26.13 8.65 1.57
CA PHE A 157 25.73 7.97 0.34
C PHE A 157 24.76 8.85 -0.46
N GLU A 158 25.01 9.04 -1.74
CA GLU A 158 24.15 9.85 -2.61
C GLU A 158 23.00 9.04 -3.21
N GLU A 159 23.26 7.75 -3.48
CA GLU A 159 22.36 6.87 -4.20
C GLU A 159 22.12 5.55 -3.47
N TYR A 160 20.93 4.99 -3.65
CA TYR A 160 20.60 3.66 -3.13
C TYR A 160 21.52 2.56 -3.67
N ASN A 161 22.05 2.77 -4.88
CA ASN A 161 23.00 1.86 -5.51
C ASN A 161 24.43 1.98 -4.99
N ASP A 162 24.73 2.97 -4.14
CA ASP A 162 26.07 3.09 -3.53
C ASP A 162 26.30 2.01 -2.48
N ILE A 163 25.24 1.61 -1.75
CA ILE A 163 25.30 0.53 -0.77
C ILE A 163 25.24 -0.84 -1.42
N THR A 164 25.83 -1.84 -0.76
CA THR A 164 25.81 -3.24 -1.23
C THR A 164 24.51 -3.91 -0.81
N ARG A 165 23.73 -4.37 -1.79
CA ARG A 165 22.47 -5.09 -1.59
C ARG A 165 22.60 -6.50 -2.17
N LEU A 166 22.11 -7.48 -1.43
CA LEU A 166 22.06 -8.88 -1.81
C LEU A 166 20.60 -9.32 -1.82
N VAL A 167 20.16 -9.92 -2.90
CA VAL A 167 18.87 -10.63 -2.96
C VAL A 167 19.10 -12.12 -3.12
N PHE A 168 18.15 -12.90 -2.61
CA PHE A 168 18.19 -14.36 -2.73
C PHE A 168 16.79 -14.90 -2.95
N ASP A 169 16.71 -16.07 -3.53
CA ASP A 169 15.49 -16.83 -3.79
C ASP A 169 15.76 -18.33 -3.68
N LEU A 170 14.75 -19.13 -3.38
CA LEU A 170 14.85 -20.58 -3.17
C LEU A 170 13.93 -21.33 -4.12
N GLU A 171 14.46 -22.39 -4.73
CA GLU A 171 13.66 -23.38 -5.41
C GLU A 171 13.51 -24.64 -4.55
N THR A 172 12.26 -25.09 -4.39
CA THR A 172 11.89 -26.17 -3.46
C THR A 172 11.07 -27.25 -4.14
N THR A 173 11.23 -28.50 -3.69
CA THR A 173 10.50 -29.63 -4.28
C THR A 173 9.04 -29.73 -3.81
N SER A 174 8.64 -28.91 -2.84
CA SER A 174 7.27 -28.84 -2.27
C SER A 174 7.00 -27.43 -1.75
N LEU A 175 5.75 -27.09 -1.51
CA LEU A 175 5.38 -25.82 -0.83
C LEU A 175 5.63 -25.87 0.69
N GLU A 176 5.74 -27.08 1.28
CA GLU A 176 5.93 -27.29 2.71
C GLU A 176 7.33 -27.85 3.00
N PRO A 177 8.07 -27.27 3.95
CA PRO A 177 9.42 -27.75 4.32
C PRO A 177 9.45 -29.20 4.81
N LYS A 178 8.34 -29.71 5.36
CA LYS A 178 8.23 -31.08 5.89
C LYS A 178 8.17 -32.14 4.80
N ASP A 179 7.61 -31.76 3.65
CA ASP A 179 7.29 -32.66 2.55
C ASP A 179 8.29 -32.53 1.38
N GLY A 180 9.29 -31.65 1.54
CA GLY A 180 10.23 -31.34 0.47
C GLY A 180 11.62 -30.96 0.95
N ARG A 181 12.45 -30.51 0.03
CA ARG A 181 13.80 -30.02 0.25
C ARG A 181 14.09 -28.80 -0.62
N ILE A 182 15.08 -28.02 -0.26
CA ILE A 182 15.65 -26.97 -1.09
C ILE A 182 16.59 -27.64 -2.10
N PHE A 183 16.40 -27.38 -3.38
CA PHE A 183 17.28 -27.95 -4.41
C PHE A 183 18.09 -26.90 -5.19
N MET A 184 17.70 -25.62 -5.14
CA MET A 184 18.51 -24.50 -5.60
C MET A 184 18.40 -23.31 -4.64
N ILE A 185 19.50 -22.59 -4.46
CA ILE A 185 19.57 -21.31 -3.75
C ILE A 185 20.24 -20.31 -4.68
N GLY A 186 19.50 -19.32 -5.14
CA GLY A 186 20.02 -18.23 -5.96
C GLY A 186 20.41 -17.03 -5.10
N VAL A 187 21.54 -16.42 -5.43
CA VAL A 187 22.03 -15.19 -4.75
C VAL A 187 22.56 -14.21 -5.79
N LYS A 188 22.10 -12.96 -5.72
CA LYS A 188 22.54 -11.88 -6.61
C LYS A 188 22.78 -10.58 -5.86
N THR A 189 23.72 -9.77 -6.31
CA THR A 189 23.96 -8.44 -5.73
C THR A 189 23.89 -7.34 -6.80
N ASN A 190 23.56 -6.14 -6.35
CA ASN A 190 23.62 -4.93 -7.21
C ASN A 190 25.06 -4.55 -7.63
N LYS A 191 26.07 -5.25 -7.13
CA LYS A 191 27.49 -5.05 -7.46
C LYS A 191 28.04 -6.12 -8.42
N GLY A 192 27.14 -6.94 -9.03
CA GLY A 192 27.49 -7.88 -10.08
C GLY A 192 27.86 -9.29 -9.62
N LEU A 193 27.83 -9.62 -8.32
CA LEU A 193 27.93 -11.01 -7.89
C LEU A 193 26.63 -11.73 -8.24
N GLN A 194 26.75 -12.93 -8.80
CA GLN A 194 25.66 -13.87 -9.03
C GLN A 194 26.17 -15.28 -8.76
N ARG A 195 25.42 -16.05 -7.99
CA ARG A 195 25.73 -17.45 -7.69
C ARG A 195 24.46 -18.28 -7.54
N VAL A 196 24.51 -19.49 -8.08
CA VAL A 196 23.50 -20.53 -7.87
C VAL A 196 24.15 -21.67 -7.10
N ILE A 197 23.50 -22.15 -6.07
CA ILE A 197 23.92 -23.30 -5.26
C ILE A 197 22.92 -24.41 -5.54
N GLU A 198 23.38 -25.46 -6.25
CA GLU A 198 22.56 -26.63 -6.49
C GLU A 198 22.69 -27.64 -5.35
N CYS A 199 21.57 -28.31 -5.05
CA CYS A 199 21.46 -29.29 -3.98
C CYS A 199 20.65 -30.51 -4.47
N SER A 200 21.32 -31.51 -5.03
CA SER A 200 20.67 -32.70 -5.59
C SER A 200 20.09 -33.68 -4.54
N ASN A 201 20.56 -33.58 -3.29
CA ASN A 201 20.15 -34.45 -2.17
C ASN A 201 20.26 -33.68 -0.84
N GLU A 202 19.84 -34.31 0.28
CA GLU A 202 19.86 -33.69 1.61
C GLU A 202 21.27 -33.35 2.12
N ASP A 203 22.29 -34.11 1.76
CA ASP A 203 23.66 -33.80 2.15
C ASP A 203 24.20 -32.57 1.42
N GLU A 204 23.82 -32.40 0.15
CA GLU A 204 24.11 -31.19 -0.60
C GLU A 204 23.29 -30.01 -0.14
N GLU A 205 22.00 -30.21 0.19
CA GLU A 205 21.19 -29.18 0.82
C GLU A 205 21.82 -28.67 2.11
N ARG A 206 22.31 -29.56 2.95
CA ARG A 206 23.06 -29.24 4.16
C ARG A 206 24.29 -28.38 3.86
N ARG A 207 25.09 -28.74 2.84
CA ARG A 207 26.24 -27.95 2.39
C ARG A 207 25.82 -26.61 1.77
N GLY A 208 24.75 -26.62 0.97
CA GLY A 208 24.20 -25.43 0.33
C GLY A 208 23.74 -24.36 1.32
N LEU A 209 23.06 -24.77 2.40
CA LEU A 209 22.69 -23.85 3.48
C LEU A 209 23.89 -23.24 4.18
N VAL A 210 24.95 -24.00 4.40
CA VAL A 210 26.22 -23.48 4.96
C VAL A 210 26.88 -22.50 3.99
N GLU A 211 26.89 -22.85 2.70
CA GLU A 211 27.47 -22.02 1.63
C GLU A 211 26.70 -20.71 1.49
N PHE A 212 25.36 -20.71 1.56
CA PHE A 212 24.55 -19.51 1.54
C PHE A 212 24.99 -18.48 2.60
N PHE A 213 25.15 -18.94 3.85
CA PHE A 213 25.65 -18.06 4.91
C PHE A 213 27.11 -17.67 4.73
N ARG A 214 27.93 -18.51 4.05
CA ARG A 214 29.30 -18.15 3.71
C ARG A 214 29.35 -17.03 2.67
N ILE A 215 28.48 -17.04 1.68
CA ILE A 215 28.36 -15.96 0.69
C ILE A 215 27.96 -14.66 1.37
N ILE A 216 27.02 -14.68 2.30
CA ILE A 216 26.67 -13.48 3.08
C ILE A 216 27.87 -12.93 3.85
N ASP A 217 28.67 -13.80 4.48
CA ASP A 217 29.88 -13.39 5.22
C ASP A 217 31.01 -12.87 4.28
N GLU A 218 31.08 -13.42 3.06
CA GLU A 218 32.02 -12.95 2.02
C GLU A 218 31.62 -11.55 1.52
N VAL A 219 30.34 -11.38 1.13
CA VAL A 219 29.83 -10.14 0.55
C VAL A 219 29.63 -9.07 1.61
N LYS A 220 29.20 -9.45 2.79
CA LYS A 220 28.80 -8.53 3.88
C LYS A 220 27.85 -7.42 3.39
N PRO A 221 26.71 -7.75 2.78
CA PRO A 221 25.81 -6.75 2.20
C PRO A 221 25.24 -5.84 3.29
N THR A 222 24.87 -4.64 2.91
CA THR A 222 24.15 -3.72 3.82
C THR A 222 22.71 -4.10 3.97
N ILE A 223 22.09 -4.56 2.85
CA ILE A 223 20.70 -5.04 2.84
C ILE A 223 20.69 -6.48 2.31
N ILE A 224 19.97 -7.35 2.98
CA ILE A 224 19.61 -8.69 2.51
C ILE A 224 18.11 -8.67 2.23
N GLY A 225 17.74 -8.85 0.98
CA GLY A 225 16.36 -8.84 0.50
C GLY A 225 15.94 -10.16 -0.14
N GLY A 226 14.65 -10.35 -0.27
CA GLY A 226 14.02 -11.38 -1.08
C GLY A 226 12.58 -10.99 -1.34
N TYR A 227 11.91 -11.64 -2.25
CA TYR A 227 10.53 -11.34 -2.59
C TYR A 227 9.57 -12.32 -1.92
N ASN A 228 8.76 -11.87 -0.97
CA ASN A 228 7.96 -12.69 -0.05
C ASN A 228 8.81 -13.59 0.88
N SER A 229 10.07 -13.27 1.01
CA SER A 229 11.07 -14.09 1.71
C SER A 229 10.80 -14.25 3.20
N ALA A 230 10.17 -13.28 3.84
CA ALA A 230 9.82 -13.33 5.26
C ALA A 230 8.84 -14.47 5.59
N ASN A 231 7.92 -14.78 4.67
CA ASN A 231 6.89 -15.80 4.88
C ASN A 231 7.15 -17.11 4.13
N PHE A 232 8.17 -17.16 3.26
CA PHE A 232 8.51 -18.37 2.50
C PHE A 232 9.99 -18.75 2.71
N ASP A 233 10.92 -18.08 2.07
CA ASP A 233 12.34 -18.49 2.01
C ASP A 233 13.01 -18.63 3.37
N TRP A 234 12.84 -17.60 4.23
CA TRP A 234 13.38 -17.66 5.58
C TRP A 234 12.73 -18.74 6.43
N VAL A 235 11.43 -18.99 6.24
CA VAL A 235 10.74 -20.10 6.93
C VAL A 235 11.34 -21.44 6.50
N TRP A 236 11.57 -21.63 5.18
CA TRP A 236 12.23 -22.81 4.65
C TRP A 236 13.64 -22.98 5.22
N ILE A 237 14.46 -21.94 5.21
CA ILE A 237 15.83 -22.00 5.77
C ILE A 237 15.82 -22.43 7.24
N PHE A 238 14.97 -21.83 8.07
CA PHE A 238 14.89 -22.16 9.50
C PHE A 238 14.40 -23.61 9.74
N GLU A 239 13.33 -24.04 9.06
CA GLU A 239 12.77 -25.38 9.26
C GLU A 239 13.69 -26.46 8.66
N ARG A 240 14.30 -26.23 7.48
CA ARG A 240 15.26 -27.21 6.90
C ARG A 240 16.53 -27.33 7.74
N CYS A 241 17.09 -26.24 8.23
CA CYS A 241 18.21 -26.31 9.19
C CYS A 241 17.86 -27.20 10.39
N LYS A 242 16.66 -27.05 10.95
CA LYS A 242 16.20 -27.88 12.07
C LYS A 242 16.04 -29.35 11.70
N MET A 243 15.42 -29.64 10.56
CA MET A 243 15.23 -31.03 10.07
C MET A 243 16.54 -31.72 9.74
N LEU A 244 17.48 -31.00 9.17
CA LEU A 244 18.83 -31.48 8.82
C LEU A 244 19.80 -31.48 10.02
N ASN A 245 19.33 -31.18 11.25
CA ASN A 245 20.18 -31.06 12.43
C ASN A 245 21.34 -30.07 12.28
N LEU A 246 21.12 -28.99 11.52
CA LEU A 246 22.04 -27.86 11.42
C LEU A 246 21.68 -26.83 12.49
N ASP A 247 22.66 -26.45 13.28
CA ASP A 247 22.51 -25.32 14.20
C ASP A 247 22.67 -24.02 13.39
N ILE A 248 21.54 -23.42 12.99
CA ILE A 248 21.51 -22.18 12.19
C ILE A 248 22.34 -21.07 12.87
N LYS A 249 22.40 -21.04 14.20
CA LYS A 249 23.18 -20.05 14.95
C LYS A 249 24.68 -20.21 14.80
N LYS A 250 25.15 -21.45 14.51
CA LYS A 250 26.55 -21.77 14.28
C LYS A 250 26.96 -21.55 12.81
N ILE A 251 26.07 -21.87 11.87
CA ILE A 251 26.35 -21.68 10.44
C ILE A 251 26.16 -20.25 9.99
N CYS A 252 25.21 -19.52 10.60
CA CYS A 252 25.01 -18.09 10.34
C CYS A 252 26.16 -17.29 10.93
N ARG A 253 26.93 -16.64 10.06
CA ARG A 253 28.05 -15.79 10.45
C ARG A 253 27.62 -14.34 10.50
N THR A 254 27.02 -13.95 11.64
CA THR A 254 26.78 -12.53 11.92
C THR A 254 28.10 -11.77 12.06
N LEU A 255 28.04 -10.47 11.85
CA LEU A 255 29.24 -9.61 12.01
C LEU A 255 29.76 -9.60 13.45
N ASN A 256 28.94 -9.93 14.44
CA ASN A 256 29.37 -10.17 15.83
C ASN A 256 29.31 -11.68 16.12
N PRO A 257 30.47 -12.36 16.38
CA PRO A 257 30.51 -13.80 16.61
C PRO A 257 29.70 -14.30 17.81
N LYS A 258 29.34 -13.41 18.74
CA LYS A 258 28.51 -13.72 19.92
C LYS A 258 27.01 -13.54 19.67
N SER A 259 26.64 -12.99 18.57
CA SER A 259 25.24 -12.76 18.19
C SER A 259 24.73 -13.87 17.24
N ASN A 260 23.44 -13.97 17.10
CA ASN A 260 22.82 -15.00 16.30
C ASN A 260 21.68 -14.44 15.43
N ILE A 261 21.22 -15.27 14.52
CA ILE A 261 20.00 -15.03 13.75
C ILE A 261 18.78 -15.42 14.60
N LYS A 262 17.69 -14.66 14.47
CA LYS A 262 16.42 -14.92 15.15
C LYS A 262 15.24 -14.61 14.23
N GLN A 263 14.14 -15.31 14.45
CA GLN A 263 12.87 -15.05 13.79
C GLN A 263 11.83 -14.64 14.84
N SER A 264 10.97 -13.69 14.53
CA SER A 264 9.89 -13.21 15.40
C SER A 264 8.70 -12.74 14.57
N GLU A 265 7.48 -12.96 15.08
CA GLU A 265 6.28 -12.40 14.46
C GLU A 265 6.26 -10.87 14.64
N ASN A 266 5.92 -10.15 13.58
CA ASN A 266 5.77 -8.71 13.56
C ASN A 266 4.57 -8.28 12.71
N LEU A 267 4.28 -6.96 12.69
CA LEU A 267 3.13 -6.38 12.01
C LEU A 267 3.59 -5.39 10.94
N LEU A 268 3.19 -5.64 9.69
CA LEU A 268 3.26 -4.68 8.59
C LEU A 268 2.01 -3.80 8.63
N LYS A 269 2.20 -2.49 8.80
CA LYS A 269 1.10 -1.52 8.79
C LYS A 269 0.93 -0.92 7.39
N LEU A 270 -0.16 -1.28 6.75
CA LEU A 270 -0.65 -0.68 5.52
C LEU A 270 -1.65 0.45 5.86
N ALA A 271 -2.06 1.23 4.85
CA ALA A 271 -2.95 2.38 5.08
C ALA A 271 -4.24 2.00 5.83
N ASN A 272 -4.90 0.90 5.43
CA ASN A 272 -6.19 0.45 5.98
C ASN A 272 -6.16 -0.97 6.55
N GLU A 273 -5.03 -1.67 6.47
CA GLU A 273 -4.90 -3.06 6.89
C GLU A 273 -3.62 -3.26 7.70
N VAL A 274 -3.63 -4.31 8.53
CA VAL A 274 -2.45 -4.76 9.27
C VAL A 274 -2.23 -6.24 8.91
N GLU A 275 -1.06 -6.56 8.43
CA GLU A 275 -0.67 -7.93 8.09
C GLU A 275 0.40 -8.43 9.06
N ARG A 276 0.36 -9.73 9.39
CA ARG A 276 1.41 -10.39 10.19
C ARG A 276 2.45 -10.97 9.24
N TYR A 277 3.70 -10.91 9.64
CA TYR A 277 4.82 -11.50 8.91
C TYR A 277 5.91 -11.97 9.86
N ASN A 278 6.77 -12.88 9.40
CA ASN A 278 7.90 -13.39 10.15
C ASN A 278 9.14 -12.51 9.91
N GLN A 279 9.44 -11.60 10.84
CA GLN A 279 10.63 -10.78 10.76
C GLN A 279 11.86 -11.60 11.14
N VAL A 280 12.87 -11.59 10.29
CA VAL A 280 14.18 -12.14 10.58
C VAL A 280 15.11 -11.01 11.00
N GLY A 281 15.85 -11.22 12.09
CA GLY A 281 16.91 -10.32 12.53
C GLY A 281 18.26 -11.06 12.54
N MET A 282 19.24 -10.49 11.86
CA MET A 282 20.60 -10.97 11.78
C MET A 282 21.56 -9.82 12.10
N TRP A 283 22.30 -9.94 13.17
CA TRP A 283 23.08 -8.86 13.72
C TRP A 283 24.07 -8.26 12.72
N GLY A 284 23.98 -6.96 12.50
CA GLY A 284 24.83 -6.17 11.60
C GLY A 284 24.31 -6.06 10.16
N TYR A 285 23.17 -6.67 9.86
CA TYR A 285 22.53 -6.67 8.54
C TYR A 285 21.10 -6.14 8.61
N ASN A 286 20.67 -5.38 7.60
CA ASN A 286 19.28 -4.99 7.43
C ASN A 286 18.57 -6.06 6.59
N ILE A 287 17.68 -6.84 7.19
CA ILE A 287 16.90 -7.85 6.48
C ILE A 287 15.53 -7.29 6.17
N VAL A 288 15.16 -7.26 4.89
CA VAL A 288 13.89 -6.72 4.42
C VAL A 288 13.20 -7.67 3.45
N ASP A 289 11.88 -7.66 3.47
CA ASP A 289 11.08 -8.30 2.44
C ASP A 289 10.58 -7.23 1.45
N ILE A 290 11.02 -7.34 0.20
CA ILE A 290 10.76 -6.34 -0.85
C ILE A 290 9.26 -6.23 -1.16
N ILE A 291 8.50 -7.31 -1.01
CA ILE A 291 7.04 -7.29 -1.18
C ILE A 291 6.34 -6.28 -0.27
N HIS A 292 6.92 -5.94 0.89
CA HIS A 292 6.33 -4.98 1.82
C HIS A 292 6.22 -3.59 1.20
N SER A 293 7.25 -3.14 0.49
CA SER A 293 7.24 -1.85 -0.21
C SER A 293 6.23 -1.83 -1.35
N VAL A 294 6.13 -2.93 -2.11
CA VAL A 294 5.11 -3.10 -3.15
C VAL A 294 3.69 -3.08 -2.57
N ARG A 295 3.44 -3.77 -1.46
CA ARG A 295 2.13 -3.75 -0.77
C ARG A 295 1.76 -2.37 -0.25
N ARG A 296 2.74 -1.61 0.24
CA ARG A 296 2.54 -0.21 0.65
C ARG A 296 2.17 0.67 -0.56
N ALA A 297 2.87 0.52 -1.67
CA ALA A 297 2.53 1.20 -2.92
C ALA A 297 1.13 0.79 -3.42
N GLN A 298 0.80 -0.52 -3.38
CA GLN A 298 -0.52 -1.05 -3.74
C GLN A 298 -1.65 -0.51 -2.85
N ALA A 299 -1.40 -0.26 -1.57
CA ALA A 299 -2.40 0.30 -0.66
C ALA A 299 -2.79 1.74 -1.03
N ILE A 300 -1.88 2.48 -1.66
CA ILE A 300 -2.07 3.88 -2.09
C ILE A 300 -2.48 3.94 -3.57
N ASN A 301 -1.90 3.09 -4.41
CA ASN A 301 -2.15 3.06 -5.85
C ASN A 301 -3.03 1.87 -6.26
N SER A 302 -4.31 2.11 -6.51
CA SER A 302 -5.26 1.08 -6.95
C SER A 302 -4.97 0.50 -8.34
N SER A 303 -4.04 1.08 -9.11
CA SER A 303 -3.61 0.54 -10.41
C SER A 303 -2.76 -0.72 -10.26
N ILE A 304 -2.11 -0.89 -9.11
CA ILE A 304 -1.37 -2.11 -8.78
C ILE A 304 -2.37 -3.17 -8.33
N LYS A 305 -2.80 -4.05 -9.25
CA LYS A 305 -3.81 -5.07 -8.98
C LYS A 305 -3.29 -6.23 -8.13
N SER A 306 -2.01 -6.61 -8.29
CA SER A 306 -1.37 -7.72 -7.58
C SER A 306 0.00 -7.29 -7.06
N ALA A 307 0.43 -7.89 -5.93
CA ALA A 307 1.79 -7.75 -5.42
C ALA A 307 2.66 -8.97 -5.78
N GLY A 308 2.29 -9.80 -6.75
CA GLY A 308 3.15 -10.87 -7.24
C GLY A 308 4.32 -10.33 -8.05
N LEU A 309 5.53 -10.91 -7.92
CA LEU A 309 6.75 -10.43 -8.58
C LEU A 309 6.53 -10.23 -10.09
N LYS A 310 6.13 -11.25 -10.80
CA LYS A 310 5.88 -11.24 -12.24
C LYS A 310 4.85 -10.20 -12.70
N TYR A 311 3.84 -9.93 -11.88
CA TYR A 311 2.88 -8.87 -12.16
C TYR A 311 3.49 -7.48 -11.99
N ILE A 312 4.27 -7.27 -10.93
CA ILE A 312 4.89 -5.97 -10.64
C ILE A 312 5.95 -5.64 -11.67
N THR A 313 6.75 -6.62 -12.08
CA THR A 313 7.78 -6.44 -13.10
C THR A 313 7.17 -5.99 -14.44
N LYS A 314 6.07 -6.63 -14.86
CA LYS A 314 5.28 -6.17 -16.03
C LYS A 314 4.68 -4.77 -15.83
N TYR A 315 4.18 -4.48 -14.63
CA TYR A 315 3.57 -3.19 -14.33
C TYR A 315 4.55 -2.02 -14.44
N ILE A 316 5.84 -2.24 -14.14
CA ILE A 316 6.91 -1.24 -14.24
C ILE A 316 7.67 -1.29 -15.58
N ASP A 317 7.16 -2.03 -16.58
CA ASP A 317 7.82 -2.25 -17.88
C ASP A 317 9.26 -2.79 -17.76
N GLY A 318 9.52 -3.58 -16.71
CA GLY A 318 10.85 -4.09 -16.38
C GLY A 318 11.08 -5.55 -16.76
N GLU A 319 10.08 -6.24 -17.32
CA GLU A 319 10.22 -7.63 -17.71
C GLU A 319 11.15 -7.79 -18.92
N ALA A 320 12.12 -8.71 -18.80
CA ALA A 320 12.97 -9.06 -19.92
C ALA A 320 12.16 -9.74 -21.04
N LYS A 321 12.46 -9.43 -22.30
CA LYS A 321 11.76 -10.02 -23.45
C LYS A 321 11.95 -11.54 -23.56
N ASP A 322 13.08 -12.02 -23.11
CA ASP A 322 13.51 -13.42 -23.14
C ASP A 322 13.29 -14.14 -21.79
N ARG A 323 12.44 -13.59 -20.92
CA ARG A 323 12.02 -14.15 -19.63
C ARG A 323 11.51 -15.57 -19.78
N VAL A 324 12.06 -16.52 -19.03
CA VAL A 324 11.58 -17.90 -18.96
C VAL A 324 10.47 -18.03 -17.92
N TYR A 325 9.35 -18.64 -18.28
CA TYR A 325 8.24 -18.94 -17.40
C TYR A 325 8.10 -20.43 -17.19
N ILE A 326 8.22 -20.89 -15.95
CA ILE A 326 7.97 -22.28 -15.56
C ILE A 326 6.83 -22.28 -14.54
N ASP A 327 5.86 -23.19 -14.70
CA ASP A 327 4.83 -23.37 -13.69
C ASP A 327 5.46 -23.91 -12.39
N HIS A 328 5.00 -23.42 -11.25
CA HIS A 328 5.54 -23.79 -9.94
C HIS A 328 5.46 -25.29 -9.65
N LEU A 329 4.54 -26.02 -10.29
CA LEU A 329 4.42 -27.49 -10.19
C LEU A 329 5.41 -28.24 -11.05
N ASP A 330 5.93 -27.61 -12.10
CA ASP A 330 6.86 -28.19 -13.06
C ASP A 330 8.33 -27.91 -12.72
N ILE A 331 8.63 -26.93 -11.87
CA ILE A 331 10.00 -26.57 -11.48
C ILE A 331 10.78 -27.78 -10.95
N GLY A 332 10.22 -28.47 -9.93
CA GLY A 332 10.85 -29.67 -9.37
C GLY A 332 11.00 -30.82 -10.38
N PRO A 333 9.96 -31.19 -11.14
CA PRO A 333 10.05 -32.15 -12.24
C PRO A 333 11.07 -31.81 -13.31
N PHE A 334 11.22 -30.57 -13.75
CA PHE A 334 12.20 -30.14 -14.76
C PHE A 334 13.64 -30.36 -14.24
N TYR A 335 13.88 -29.91 -13.02
CA TYR A 335 15.17 -30.12 -12.36
C TYR A 335 15.52 -31.61 -12.22
N ALA A 336 14.56 -32.44 -11.77
CA ALA A 336 14.79 -33.84 -11.47
C ALA A 336 14.99 -34.71 -12.73
N LYS A 337 14.24 -34.44 -13.80
CA LYS A 337 14.25 -35.30 -15.03
C LYS A 337 15.35 -34.92 -15.99
N LYS A 338 15.86 -33.69 -15.97
CA LYS A 338 16.91 -33.19 -16.89
C LYS A 338 16.63 -33.48 -18.37
N GLU A 339 15.36 -33.39 -18.78
CA GLU A 339 14.95 -33.62 -20.18
C GLU A 339 15.46 -32.47 -21.06
N GLU A 340 15.64 -32.73 -22.34
CA GLU A 340 16.12 -31.74 -23.32
C GLU A 340 14.97 -30.88 -23.85
N TYR A 341 15.22 -29.59 -24.00
CA TYR A 341 14.29 -28.58 -24.52
C TYR A 341 14.94 -27.69 -25.57
N TRP A 342 14.13 -27.20 -26.50
CA TRP A 342 14.45 -26.09 -27.38
C TRP A 342 14.06 -24.80 -26.68
N LEU A 343 15.01 -23.91 -26.38
CA LEU A 343 14.77 -22.59 -25.81
C LEU A 343 14.94 -21.53 -26.90
N ASN A 344 13.93 -20.70 -27.11
CA ASN A 344 14.01 -19.51 -27.93
C ASN A 344 14.61 -18.36 -27.09
N ILE A 345 15.80 -17.91 -27.44
CA ILE A 345 16.57 -16.91 -26.70
C ILE A 345 16.05 -15.46 -26.90
N GLU A 346 15.13 -15.22 -27.85
CA GLU A 346 14.58 -13.89 -28.08
C GLU A 346 13.31 -13.62 -27.25
N ASN A 347 12.61 -14.69 -26.81
CA ASN A 347 11.32 -14.56 -26.13
C ASN A 347 11.12 -15.51 -24.95
N GLY A 348 12.11 -16.32 -24.57
CA GLY A 348 12.07 -17.24 -23.43
C GLY A 348 11.13 -18.45 -23.56
N ASN A 349 10.48 -18.64 -24.71
CA ASN A 349 9.61 -19.78 -24.94
C ASN A 349 10.43 -21.06 -25.13
N TYR A 350 9.98 -22.16 -24.54
CA TYR A 350 10.64 -23.46 -24.67
C TYR A 350 9.68 -24.57 -25.09
N LYS A 351 10.22 -25.61 -25.71
CA LYS A 351 9.49 -26.81 -26.14
C LYS A 351 10.34 -28.03 -25.94
N LYS A 352 9.74 -29.14 -25.48
CA LYS A 352 10.44 -30.40 -25.28
C LYS A 352 10.94 -30.97 -26.61
N VAL A 353 12.21 -31.40 -26.65
CA VAL A 353 12.81 -32.06 -27.82
C VAL A 353 12.19 -33.45 -28.03
N GLY A 354 11.91 -33.80 -29.29
CA GLY A 354 11.35 -35.11 -29.68
C GLY A 354 9.83 -35.22 -29.51
N LEU A 355 9.14 -34.17 -29.10
CA LEU A 355 7.68 -34.16 -28.96
C LEU A 355 6.98 -34.06 -30.34
N ASP A 356 7.56 -33.28 -31.26
CA ASP A 356 7.06 -33.07 -32.61
C ASP A 356 8.25 -32.89 -33.57
N SER A 357 8.45 -33.84 -34.49
CA SER A 357 9.57 -33.86 -35.47
C SER A 357 9.57 -32.63 -36.40
N LYS A 358 8.44 -32.02 -36.67
CA LYS A 358 8.36 -30.79 -37.48
C LYS A 358 8.89 -29.60 -36.69
N ILE A 359 8.58 -29.51 -35.40
CA ILE A 359 9.07 -28.46 -34.49
C ILE A 359 10.58 -28.63 -34.33
N ASP A 360 11.08 -29.85 -34.07
CA ASP A 360 12.50 -30.13 -33.94
C ASP A 360 13.25 -29.69 -35.19
N SER A 361 12.79 -30.05 -36.40
CA SER A 361 13.39 -29.65 -37.67
C SER A 361 13.40 -28.12 -37.88
N VAL A 362 12.39 -27.41 -37.42
CA VAL A 362 12.35 -25.92 -37.49
C VAL A 362 13.39 -25.30 -36.53
N CYS A 363 13.46 -25.81 -35.29
CA CYS A 363 14.41 -25.32 -34.29
C CYS A 363 15.86 -25.57 -34.69
N GLU A 364 16.18 -26.77 -35.23
CA GLU A 364 17.51 -27.12 -35.74
C GLU A 364 17.92 -26.21 -36.92
N LYS A 365 17.00 -25.81 -37.77
CA LYS A 365 17.25 -24.89 -38.87
C LYS A 365 17.49 -23.45 -38.43
N HIS A 366 17.01 -23.08 -37.30
CA HIS A 366 17.10 -21.72 -36.70
C HIS A 366 17.98 -21.69 -35.44
N ASP A 367 19.16 -22.34 -35.49
CA ASP A 367 20.14 -22.49 -34.41
C ASP A 367 20.64 -21.18 -33.77
N LYS A 368 20.41 -20.03 -34.43
CA LYS A 368 20.71 -18.69 -33.88
C LYS A 368 19.62 -18.13 -32.97
N VAL A 369 18.43 -18.70 -33.06
CA VAL A 369 17.25 -18.25 -32.28
C VAL A 369 16.85 -19.30 -31.23
N TYR A 370 17.07 -20.57 -31.55
CA TYR A 370 16.80 -21.70 -30.67
C TYR A 370 18.08 -22.39 -30.24
N ILE A 371 18.23 -22.60 -28.94
CA ILE A 371 19.33 -23.39 -28.37
C ILE A 371 18.78 -24.63 -27.67
N LYS A 372 19.55 -25.72 -27.70
CA LYS A 372 19.25 -26.89 -26.87
C LYS A 372 19.68 -26.59 -25.43
N THR A 373 18.82 -26.89 -24.48
CA THR A 373 19.05 -26.74 -23.06
C THR A 373 18.43 -27.91 -22.30
N THR A 374 18.76 -28.08 -21.05
CA THR A 374 18.15 -29.10 -20.19
C THR A 374 17.13 -28.50 -19.23
N GLY A 375 16.31 -29.33 -18.60
CA GLY A 375 15.28 -28.85 -17.65
C GLY A 375 15.90 -28.16 -16.44
N ASP A 376 17.00 -28.62 -15.92
CA ASP A 376 17.73 -27.97 -14.82
C ASP A 376 18.33 -26.62 -15.24
N ASP A 377 18.91 -26.48 -16.44
CA ASP A 377 19.38 -25.19 -16.98
C ASP A 377 18.20 -24.19 -17.13
N LEU A 378 17.01 -24.68 -17.54
CA LEU A 378 15.80 -23.82 -17.60
C LEU A 378 15.36 -23.32 -16.24
N VAL A 379 15.44 -24.17 -15.21
CA VAL A 379 15.13 -23.78 -13.82
C VAL A 379 16.17 -22.80 -13.28
N GLU A 380 17.47 -23.01 -13.57
CA GLU A 380 18.51 -22.05 -13.19
C GLU A 380 18.26 -20.68 -13.83
N ARG A 381 17.93 -20.65 -15.13
CA ARG A 381 17.58 -19.39 -15.82
C ARG A 381 16.33 -18.74 -15.24
N TYR A 382 15.31 -19.52 -14.91
CA TYR A 382 14.10 -19.04 -14.26
C TYR A 382 14.42 -18.36 -12.90
N LEU A 383 15.26 -19.01 -12.09
CA LEU A 383 15.72 -18.47 -10.81
C LEU A 383 16.54 -17.17 -11.00
N ASP A 384 17.38 -17.13 -12.02
CA ASP A 384 18.15 -15.94 -12.38
C ASP A 384 17.27 -14.75 -12.77
N ASP A 385 16.25 -15.02 -13.59
CA ASP A 385 15.26 -14.03 -13.97
C ASP A 385 14.50 -13.51 -12.72
N ASP A 386 14.10 -14.38 -11.79
CA ASP A 386 13.42 -13.98 -10.53
C ASP A 386 14.34 -13.11 -9.64
N LEU A 387 15.64 -13.37 -9.59
CA LEU A 387 16.60 -12.55 -8.86
C LEU A 387 16.82 -11.18 -9.51
N GLU A 388 16.92 -11.11 -10.85
CA GLU A 388 17.02 -9.84 -11.58
C GLU A 388 15.78 -8.98 -11.38
N GLU A 389 14.61 -9.58 -11.53
CA GLU A 389 13.33 -8.94 -11.30
C GLU A 389 13.19 -8.44 -9.84
N THR A 390 13.68 -9.22 -8.87
CA THR A 390 13.68 -8.84 -7.45
C THR A 390 14.55 -7.62 -7.20
N LEU A 391 15.77 -7.53 -7.79
CA LEU A 391 16.62 -6.34 -7.71
C LEU A 391 15.98 -5.13 -8.39
N LEU A 392 15.34 -5.32 -9.54
CA LEU A 392 14.67 -4.27 -10.28
C LEU A 392 13.48 -3.68 -9.47
N VAL A 393 12.70 -4.56 -8.86
CA VAL A 393 11.58 -4.15 -7.99
C VAL A 393 12.09 -3.46 -6.72
N ASP A 394 13.20 -3.93 -6.16
CA ASP A 394 13.87 -3.27 -5.04
C ASP A 394 14.32 -1.85 -5.41
N ASP A 395 14.93 -1.68 -6.57
CA ASP A 395 15.34 -0.37 -7.09
C ASP A 395 14.14 0.57 -7.29
N GLU A 396 13.00 0.05 -7.76
CA GLU A 396 11.82 0.87 -8.01
C GLU A 396 11.14 1.33 -6.73
N PHE A 397 10.97 0.43 -5.75
CA PHE A 397 10.10 0.69 -4.59
C PHE A 397 10.84 1.05 -3.30
N ASN A 398 12.14 0.77 -3.16
CA ASN A 398 12.88 1.00 -1.91
C ASN A 398 13.78 2.22 -1.89
N GLN A 399 13.97 2.94 -3.00
CA GLN A 399 14.70 4.23 -2.99
C GLN A 399 14.11 5.24 -2.01
N GLY A 400 12.76 5.27 -1.90
CA GLY A 400 12.09 6.12 -0.94
C GLY A 400 12.31 5.71 0.52
N THR A 401 12.40 4.42 0.79
CA THR A 401 12.74 3.89 2.11
C THR A 401 14.16 4.29 2.50
N PHE A 402 15.11 4.21 1.57
CA PHE A 402 16.48 4.64 1.76
C PHE A 402 16.59 6.14 2.05
N LEU A 403 15.90 6.98 1.25
CA LEU A 403 15.86 8.42 1.49
C LEU A 403 15.28 8.76 2.86
N LEU A 404 14.19 8.12 3.27
CA LEU A 404 13.61 8.35 4.60
C LEU A 404 14.54 7.85 5.72
N ALA A 405 15.33 6.81 5.49
CA ALA A 405 16.29 6.30 6.46
C ALA A 405 17.44 7.25 6.72
N SER A 406 17.82 8.08 5.74
CA SER A 406 18.81 9.13 5.90
C SER A 406 18.29 10.38 6.64
N LEU A 407 16.99 10.46 6.93
CA LEU A 407 16.36 11.63 7.57
C LEU A 407 15.67 11.30 8.90
N VAL A 408 15.19 10.07 9.07
CA VAL A 408 14.43 9.65 10.25
C VAL A 408 15.32 8.84 11.21
N PRO A 409 15.41 9.18 12.50
CA PRO A 409 16.31 8.50 13.46
C PRO A 409 15.76 7.16 13.94
N THR A 410 15.72 6.16 13.04
CA THR A 410 15.31 4.78 13.33
C THR A 410 16.03 3.80 12.40
N THR A 411 15.81 2.49 12.56
CA THR A 411 16.45 1.48 11.73
C THR A 411 15.79 1.35 10.36
N TYR A 412 16.51 0.85 9.36
CA TYR A 412 16.01 0.67 8.00
C TYR A 412 14.79 -0.28 7.94
N GLU A 413 14.84 -1.40 8.66
CA GLU A 413 13.73 -2.37 8.72
C GLU A 413 12.46 -1.75 9.32
N ARG A 414 12.61 -0.86 10.29
CA ARG A 414 11.46 -0.17 10.88
C ARG A 414 10.86 0.84 9.92
N ILE A 415 11.67 1.54 9.14
CA ILE A 415 11.16 2.45 8.10
C ILE A 415 10.39 1.68 7.03
N SER A 416 10.88 0.51 6.61
CA SER A 416 10.21 -0.33 5.61
C SER A 416 8.83 -0.84 6.05
N THR A 417 8.55 -0.92 7.36
CA THR A 417 7.33 -1.53 7.92
C THR A 417 6.43 -0.60 8.73
N MET A 418 6.94 0.56 9.17
CA MET A 418 6.17 1.55 9.95
C MET A 418 5.22 2.38 9.10
N GLY A 419 4.10 2.81 9.70
CA GLY A 419 3.24 3.85 9.12
C GLY A 419 3.88 5.24 9.17
N THR A 420 3.58 6.08 8.20
CA THR A 420 4.16 7.42 8.02
C THR A 420 3.96 8.37 9.22
N ALA A 421 2.81 8.27 9.92
CA ALA A 421 2.58 9.03 11.16
C ALA A 421 3.59 8.67 12.28
N THR A 422 4.08 7.41 12.29
CA THR A 422 5.12 6.99 13.24
C THR A 422 6.48 7.57 12.84
N LEU A 423 6.77 7.72 11.55
CA LEU A 423 8.00 8.35 11.08
C LEU A 423 8.02 9.85 11.47
N TRP A 424 6.91 10.57 11.28
CA TRP A 424 6.75 11.95 11.77
C TRP A 424 6.96 12.03 13.29
N LYS A 425 6.37 11.08 14.04
CA LYS A 425 6.59 10.99 15.48
C LYS A 425 8.08 10.87 15.82
N MET A 426 8.84 10.03 15.11
CA MET A 426 10.28 9.85 15.39
C MET A 426 11.08 11.14 15.15
N ILE A 427 10.77 11.87 14.08
CA ILE A 427 11.41 13.17 13.80
C ILE A 427 11.08 14.18 14.91
N MET A 428 9.81 14.29 15.30
CA MET A 428 9.39 15.23 16.35
C MET A 428 9.96 14.88 17.73
N LEU A 429 10.10 13.59 18.05
CA LEU A 429 10.78 13.15 19.28
C LEU A 429 12.26 13.55 19.29
N ALA A 430 12.94 13.41 18.16
CA ALA A 430 14.33 13.85 18.04
C ALA A 430 14.47 15.36 18.17
N TRP A 431 13.55 16.13 17.58
CA TRP A 431 13.49 17.57 17.70
C TRP A 431 13.28 18.00 19.16
N SER A 432 12.29 17.40 19.83
CA SER A 432 11.99 17.66 21.23
C SER A 432 13.17 17.31 22.15
N TYR A 433 13.90 16.22 21.87
CA TYR A 433 15.10 15.86 22.62
C TYR A 433 16.19 16.92 22.49
N LYS A 434 16.50 17.34 21.25
CA LYS A 434 17.52 18.33 20.93
C LYS A 434 17.26 19.67 21.62
N HIS A 435 16.04 20.17 21.57
CA HIS A 435 15.63 21.47 22.07
C HIS A 435 15.08 21.45 23.51
N LYS A 436 15.15 20.30 24.19
CA LYS A 436 14.64 20.09 25.55
C LYS A 436 13.18 20.45 25.74
N LEU A 437 12.35 20.10 24.74
CA LEU A 437 10.92 20.37 24.74
C LEU A 437 10.15 19.20 25.35
N ALA A 438 9.07 19.50 26.06
CA ALA A 438 8.10 18.51 26.48
C ALA A 438 7.38 17.87 25.30
N ILE A 439 6.89 16.64 25.49
CA ILE A 439 6.15 15.92 24.47
C ILE A 439 4.68 15.94 24.87
N PRO A 440 3.75 16.39 24.00
CA PRO A 440 2.33 16.37 24.31
C PRO A 440 1.82 14.94 24.52
N GLU A 441 0.86 14.75 25.43
CA GLU A 441 0.14 13.49 25.53
C GLU A 441 -0.79 13.30 24.33
N LYS A 442 -1.07 12.05 23.99
CA LYS A 442 -2.05 11.71 22.96
C LYS A 442 -3.46 12.06 23.41
N GLN A 443 -4.30 12.44 22.47
CA GLN A 443 -5.72 12.72 22.70
C GLN A 443 -6.59 11.61 22.09
N ASP A 444 -7.85 11.57 22.50
CA ASP A 444 -8.81 10.64 21.96
C ASP A 444 -9.19 10.98 20.50
N LYS A 445 -9.64 9.96 19.78
CA LYS A 445 -10.15 10.12 18.42
C LYS A 445 -11.53 10.77 18.46
N GLY A 446 -11.72 11.83 17.71
CA GLY A 446 -13.03 12.44 17.42
C GLY A 446 -13.44 12.29 15.95
N ALA A 447 -14.50 12.97 15.56
CA ALA A 447 -14.94 13.14 14.19
C ALA A 447 -14.79 14.61 13.79
N PHE A 448 -14.54 14.89 12.53
CA PHE A 448 -14.45 16.25 11.98
C PHE A 448 -14.90 16.27 10.51
N VAL A 449 -15.16 17.45 10.00
CA VAL A 449 -15.59 17.67 8.62
C VAL A 449 -14.44 17.35 7.67
N GLY A 450 -14.59 16.28 6.86
CA GLY A 450 -13.57 15.84 5.89
C GLY A 450 -13.53 16.67 4.60
N GLY A 451 -12.72 16.23 3.64
CA GLY A 451 -12.64 16.83 2.31
C GLY A 451 -13.97 16.75 1.54
N LEU A 452 -14.15 17.65 0.59
CA LEU A 452 -15.34 17.73 -0.23
C LEU A 452 -15.26 16.74 -1.40
N SER A 453 -16.31 15.94 -1.58
CA SER A 453 -16.46 15.08 -2.76
C SER A 453 -17.91 15.13 -3.23
N ARG A 454 -18.14 15.55 -4.47
CA ARG A 454 -19.47 15.74 -5.05
C ARG A 454 -19.51 15.25 -6.49
N LEU A 455 -20.65 14.71 -6.88
CA LEU A 455 -20.96 14.31 -8.24
C LEU A 455 -21.98 15.31 -8.81
N LEU A 456 -21.56 16.18 -9.72
CA LEU A 456 -22.37 17.27 -10.25
C LEU A 456 -23.06 16.90 -11.55
N LYS A 457 -22.41 16.05 -12.37
CA LYS A 457 -22.99 15.57 -13.63
C LYS A 457 -22.65 14.11 -13.84
N THR A 458 -23.67 13.26 -13.89
CA THR A 458 -23.54 11.87 -14.32
C THR A 458 -23.54 11.77 -15.85
N GLY A 459 -23.03 10.65 -16.34
CA GLY A 459 -23.07 10.31 -17.75
C GLY A 459 -21.85 10.78 -18.53
N TYR A 460 -22.06 10.93 -19.84
CA TYR A 460 -21.03 11.21 -20.82
C TYR A 460 -20.73 12.71 -20.93
N SER A 461 -19.46 13.04 -21.07
CA SER A 461 -18.99 14.41 -21.33
C SER A 461 -17.79 14.37 -22.27
N LYS A 462 -17.72 15.35 -23.19
CA LYS A 462 -16.61 15.56 -24.14
C LYS A 462 -15.65 16.62 -23.63
N ASP A 463 -14.45 16.61 -24.17
CA ASP A 463 -13.43 17.65 -23.99
C ASP A 463 -13.27 18.04 -22.53
N VAL A 464 -12.78 17.07 -21.75
CA VAL A 464 -12.73 17.18 -20.30
C VAL A 464 -11.35 17.61 -19.83
N LEU A 465 -11.32 18.55 -18.90
CA LEU A 465 -10.17 19.10 -18.23
C LEU A 465 -10.22 18.71 -16.75
N LYS A 466 -9.11 18.23 -16.18
CA LYS A 466 -8.95 18.04 -14.74
C LYS A 466 -8.00 19.08 -14.18
N LEU A 467 -8.50 19.82 -13.20
CA LEU A 467 -7.74 20.79 -12.44
C LEU A 467 -7.55 20.30 -11.01
N ASP A 468 -6.31 20.30 -10.55
CA ASP A 468 -5.91 19.89 -9.21
C ASP A 468 -5.04 20.95 -8.53
N TYR A 469 -5.29 21.18 -7.24
CA TYR A 469 -4.37 21.99 -6.44
C TYR A 469 -3.08 21.23 -6.13
N SER A 470 -1.96 21.86 -6.35
CA SER A 470 -0.64 21.29 -6.09
C SER A 470 -0.44 21.02 -4.59
N SER A 471 -0.60 19.75 -4.16
CA SER A 471 -0.47 19.34 -2.73
C SER A 471 -1.34 20.19 -1.80
N LEU A 472 -2.66 20.24 -2.02
CA LEU A 472 -3.61 21.15 -1.38
C LEU A 472 -3.39 21.26 0.15
N TYR A 473 -3.46 20.18 0.90
CA TYR A 473 -3.38 20.23 2.36
C TYR A 473 -2.03 20.73 2.90
N PRO A 474 -0.87 20.23 2.41
CA PRO A 474 0.42 20.81 2.76
C PRO A 474 0.55 22.29 2.41
N SER A 475 -0.02 22.70 1.29
CA SER A 475 0.01 24.11 0.85
C SER A 475 -0.85 24.99 1.76
N ILE A 476 -2.05 24.55 2.14
CA ILE A 476 -2.90 25.22 3.13
C ILE A 476 -2.16 25.37 4.45
N GLN A 477 -1.54 24.30 4.96
CA GLN A 477 -0.78 24.35 6.20
C GLN A 477 0.29 25.46 6.18
N LEU A 478 1.03 25.57 5.08
CA LEU A 478 2.11 26.55 4.94
C LEU A 478 1.60 27.98 4.76
N VAL A 479 0.56 28.17 3.94
CA VAL A 479 0.05 29.52 3.60
C VAL A 479 -0.76 30.11 4.75
N HIS A 480 -1.62 29.29 5.38
CA HIS A 480 -2.50 29.74 6.46
C HIS A 480 -1.96 29.46 7.87
N ASP A 481 -0.71 29.01 7.97
CA ASP A 481 -0.02 28.70 9.24
C ASP A 481 -0.82 27.74 10.15
N VAL A 482 -1.37 26.68 9.54
CA VAL A 482 -2.23 25.71 10.26
C VAL A 482 -1.38 24.62 10.88
N PHE A 483 -0.84 24.88 12.04
CA PHE A 483 -0.04 23.93 12.83
C PHE A 483 -0.52 23.90 14.29
N PRO A 484 -0.26 22.78 15.03
CA PRO A 484 -0.63 22.68 16.43
C PRO A 484 0.14 23.69 17.29
N GLU A 485 -0.54 24.29 18.24
CA GLU A 485 0.05 25.26 19.17
C GLU A 485 1.14 24.64 20.05
N CYS A 486 1.08 23.34 20.30
CA CYS A 486 2.10 22.59 21.04
C CYS A 486 3.42 22.42 20.26
N ASP A 487 3.49 22.77 18.97
CA ASP A 487 4.74 22.93 18.22
C ASP A 487 5.30 24.34 18.40
N VAL A 488 5.66 24.66 19.62
CA VAL A 488 6.05 26.01 20.08
C VAL A 488 7.20 26.66 19.32
N MET A 489 8.02 25.88 18.63
CA MET A 489 9.10 26.37 17.78
C MET A 489 8.74 26.41 16.29
N GLY A 490 7.58 25.88 15.88
CA GLY A 490 7.18 25.78 14.47
C GLY A 490 8.02 24.79 13.65
N ALA A 491 8.51 23.74 14.29
CA ALA A 491 9.36 22.73 13.67
C ALA A 491 8.64 22.00 12.52
N MET A 492 7.36 21.65 12.70
CA MET A 492 6.59 20.99 11.65
C MET A 492 6.43 21.87 10.40
N LYS A 493 6.25 23.18 10.59
CA LYS A 493 6.20 24.15 9.47
C LYS A 493 7.51 24.17 8.70
N GLY A 494 8.64 24.30 9.40
CA GLY A 494 9.96 24.30 8.77
C GLY A 494 10.26 22.98 8.04
N MET A 495 9.97 21.84 8.65
CA MET A 495 10.18 20.52 8.05
C MET A 495 9.27 20.30 6.83
N LEU A 496 7.99 20.69 6.91
CA LEU A 496 7.06 20.59 5.79
C LEU A 496 7.52 21.44 4.60
N ALA A 497 7.98 22.66 4.86
CA ALA A 497 8.55 23.55 3.83
C ALA A 497 9.79 22.92 3.17
N TYR A 498 10.72 22.40 3.96
CA TYR A 498 11.93 21.73 3.47
C TYR A 498 11.58 20.54 2.55
N PHE A 499 10.73 19.64 3.02
CA PHE A 499 10.35 18.46 2.22
C PHE A 499 9.58 18.86 0.93
N ARG A 500 8.73 19.89 1.02
CA ARG A 500 8.02 20.40 -0.15
C ARG A 500 8.97 20.98 -1.19
N ASN A 501 9.93 21.80 -0.75
CA ASN A 501 10.94 22.39 -1.63
C ASN A 501 11.81 21.31 -2.27
N SER A 502 12.24 20.30 -1.51
CA SER A 502 12.98 19.14 -2.01
C SER A 502 12.18 18.37 -3.08
N ARG A 503 10.87 18.17 -2.85
CA ARG A 503 9.99 17.54 -3.85
C ARG A 503 9.89 18.35 -5.14
N ILE A 504 9.71 19.65 -5.04
CA ILE A 504 9.61 20.55 -6.22
C ILE A 504 10.91 20.50 -7.01
N MET A 505 12.05 20.56 -6.33
CA MET A 505 13.38 20.43 -6.96
C MET A 505 13.49 19.12 -7.76
N TYR A 506 13.17 17.96 -7.15
CA TYR A 506 13.25 16.68 -7.85
C TYR A 506 12.23 16.57 -9.01
N LYS A 507 11.02 17.10 -8.85
CA LYS A 507 10.00 17.14 -9.92
C LYS A 507 10.49 17.98 -11.12
N ASN A 508 11.13 19.10 -10.88
CA ASN A 508 11.67 19.96 -11.93
C ASN A 508 12.86 19.30 -12.63
N LEU A 509 13.77 18.68 -11.90
CA LEU A 509 14.88 17.90 -12.45
C LEU A 509 14.36 16.73 -13.31
N ALA A 510 13.34 16.01 -12.86
CA ALA A 510 12.74 14.94 -13.65
C ALA A 510 12.20 15.45 -15.00
N LYS A 511 11.47 16.58 -15.01
CA LYS A 511 10.99 17.22 -16.24
C LYS A 511 12.12 17.69 -17.15
N GLU A 512 13.15 18.30 -16.59
CA GLU A 512 14.31 18.79 -17.37
C GLU A 512 15.03 17.65 -18.09
N TRP A 513 15.15 16.48 -17.45
CA TRP A 513 15.84 15.32 -18.01
C TRP A 513 14.95 14.43 -18.89
N GLU A 514 13.65 14.63 -18.91
CA GLU A 514 12.71 13.77 -19.65
C GLU A 514 13.03 13.62 -21.14
N SER A 515 13.43 14.73 -21.78
CA SER A 515 13.84 14.74 -23.19
C SER A 515 15.33 14.48 -23.43
N LYS A 516 16.19 14.61 -22.39
CA LYS A 516 17.65 14.46 -22.50
C LYS A 516 18.10 13.01 -22.22
N ASP A 517 17.63 12.45 -21.10
CA ASP A 517 17.91 11.08 -20.68
C ASP A 517 16.78 10.55 -19.78
N LYS A 518 15.98 9.66 -20.35
CA LYS A 518 14.83 9.06 -19.67
C LYS A 518 15.21 8.33 -18.36
N LYS A 519 16.40 7.70 -18.32
CA LYS A 519 16.87 6.99 -17.12
C LYS A 519 17.13 7.94 -15.95
N THR A 520 17.78 9.07 -16.22
CA THR A 520 18.03 10.14 -15.24
C THR A 520 16.74 10.82 -14.81
N SER A 521 15.79 11.07 -15.74
CA SER A 521 14.46 11.58 -15.42
C SER A 521 13.72 10.67 -14.43
N LEU A 522 13.64 9.37 -14.71
CA LEU A 522 13.03 8.38 -13.83
C LEU A 522 13.68 8.33 -12.44
N LYS A 523 15.02 8.50 -12.36
CA LYS A 523 15.74 8.55 -11.09
C LYS A 523 15.24 9.69 -10.20
N PHE A 524 15.05 10.90 -10.76
CA PHE A 524 14.51 12.03 -9.99
C PHE A 524 13.04 11.84 -9.65
N ASP A 525 12.24 11.25 -10.53
CA ASP A 525 10.83 10.94 -10.27
C ASP A 525 10.68 9.94 -9.11
N ARG A 526 11.53 8.91 -9.04
CA ARG A 526 11.60 7.97 -7.92
C ARG A 526 11.95 8.63 -6.59
N LYS A 527 12.72 9.72 -6.57
CA LYS A 527 13.04 10.49 -5.35
C LYS A 527 11.86 11.38 -4.91
N GLN A 528 11.12 12.00 -5.83
CA GLN A 528 10.04 12.93 -5.47
C GLN A 528 8.77 12.23 -4.96
N LEU A 529 8.45 11.02 -5.45
CA LEU A 529 7.21 10.33 -5.09
C LEU A 529 7.11 9.94 -3.60
N PRO A 530 8.14 9.35 -2.97
CA PRO A 530 8.13 9.07 -1.53
C PRO A 530 7.99 10.34 -0.68
N ILE A 531 8.62 11.43 -1.08
CA ILE A 531 8.50 12.72 -0.41
C ILE A 531 7.06 13.23 -0.50
N LYS A 532 6.41 13.11 -1.69
CA LYS A 532 4.99 13.45 -1.86
C LYS A 532 4.09 12.68 -0.88
N ILE A 533 4.31 11.39 -0.74
CA ILE A 533 3.56 10.54 0.18
C ILE A 533 3.81 10.98 1.62
N PHE A 534 5.06 11.26 1.96
CA PHE A 534 5.46 11.64 3.30
C PHE A 534 4.87 12.99 3.73
N ILE A 535 4.96 14.04 2.89
CA ILE A 535 4.37 15.35 3.22
C ILE A 535 2.84 15.29 3.34
N ASN A 536 2.17 14.55 2.44
CA ASN A 536 0.71 14.41 2.51
C ASN A 536 0.28 13.63 3.77
N SER A 537 1.13 12.78 4.29
CA SER A 537 0.85 12.01 5.50
C SER A 537 0.88 12.86 6.78
N LEU A 538 1.45 14.07 6.77
CA LEU A 538 1.44 14.97 7.91
C LEU A 538 0.01 15.38 8.26
N PHE A 539 -0.82 15.71 7.27
CA PHE A 539 -2.25 15.95 7.51
C PHE A 539 -2.93 14.77 8.20
N GLY A 540 -2.69 13.53 7.71
CA GLY A 540 -3.21 12.32 8.34
C GLY A 540 -2.69 12.09 9.76
N ALA A 541 -1.45 12.47 10.05
CA ALA A 541 -0.88 12.42 11.39
C ALA A 541 -1.52 13.45 12.31
N LEU A 542 -1.67 14.70 11.87
CA LEU A 542 -2.35 15.77 12.62
C LEU A 542 -3.79 15.40 12.96
N SER A 543 -4.51 14.80 12.02
CA SER A 543 -5.91 14.37 12.20
C SER A 543 -6.08 13.10 13.04
N ALA A 544 -4.98 12.52 13.57
CA ALA A 544 -4.97 11.28 14.34
C ALA A 544 -4.24 11.46 15.69
N PRO A 545 -4.75 12.31 16.62
CA PRO A 545 -4.10 12.61 17.90
C PRO A 545 -3.95 11.37 18.80
N GLN A 546 -4.74 10.33 18.60
CA GLN A 546 -4.61 9.05 19.30
C GLN A 546 -3.37 8.24 18.87
N VAL A 547 -2.75 8.59 17.72
CA VAL A 547 -1.53 7.96 17.18
C VAL A 547 -0.33 8.90 17.28
N PHE A 548 -0.52 10.15 16.88
CA PHE A 548 0.52 11.18 16.81
C PHE A 548 0.34 12.19 17.94
N ALA A 549 1.33 12.27 18.83
CA ALA A 549 1.23 13.08 20.04
C ALA A 549 1.02 14.59 19.78
N TRP A 550 1.55 15.13 18.70
CA TRP A 550 1.31 16.51 18.25
C TRP A 550 0.05 16.65 17.35
N GLY A 551 -0.77 15.60 17.25
CA GLY A 551 -2.02 15.66 16.49
C GLY A 551 -2.99 16.66 17.10
N ASP A 552 -3.76 17.35 16.26
CA ASP A 552 -4.78 18.31 16.63
C ASP A 552 -5.94 18.25 15.64
N MET A 553 -7.10 17.80 16.15
CA MET A 553 -8.26 17.62 15.28
C MET A 553 -8.82 18.94 14.76
N ASN A 554 -8.78 20.01 15.56
CA ASN A 554 -9.26 21.31 15.12
C ASN A 554 -8.39 21.84 13.96
N LYS A 555 -7.06 21.64 14.02
CA LYS A 555 -6.17 22.00 12.90
C LYS A 555 -6.41 21.10 11.67
N GLY A 556 -6.68 19.80 11.88
CA GLY A 556 -7.09 18.90 10.80
C GLY A 556 -8.38 19.33 10.12
N GLU A 557 -9.39 19.73 10.90
CA GLU A 557 -10.66 20.24 10.41
C GLU A 557 -10.50 21.61 9.71
N GLN A 558 -9.68 22.50 10.24
CA GLN A 558 -9.34 23.77 9.60
C GLN A 558 -8.75 23.56 8.21
N ILE A 559 -7.83 22.60 8.04
CA ILE A 559 -7.24 22.27 6.74
C ILE A 559 -8.32 21.84 5.74
N THR A 560 -9.23 20.94 6.15
CA THR A 560 -10.27 20.46 5.25
C THR A 560 -11.33 21.51 4.93
N CYS A 561 -11.78 22.29 5.92
CA CYS A 561 -12.72 23.38 5.71
C CYS A 561 -12.14 24.48 4.81
N THR A 562 -10.89 24.84 5.02
CA THR A 562 -10.14 25.76 4.12
C THR A 562 -10.05 25.19 2.70
N GLY A 563 -9.72 23.89 2.54
CA GLY A 563 -9.70 23.22 1.24
C GLY A 563 -11.04 23.26 0.51
N ARG A 564 -12.15 23.15 1.24
CA ARG A 564 -13.50 23.28 0.66
C ARG A 564 -13.75 24.68 0.11
N GLN A 565 -13.28 25.74 0.78
CA GLN A 565 -13.41 27.11 0.29
C GLN A 565 -12.60 27.32 -1.01
N TYR A 566 -11.37 26.78 -1.08
CA TYR A 566 -10.59 26.83 -2.31
C TYR A 566 -11.29 26.11 -3.48
N LEU A 567 -11.93 24.95 -3.23
CA LEU A 567 -12.70 24.27 -4.25
C LEU A 567 -13.92 25.08 -4.71
N ARG A 568 -14.62 25.76 -3.81
CA ARG A 568 -15.73 26.65 -4.14
C ARG A 568 -15.26 27.85 -4.97
N GLN A 569 -14.09 28.42 -4.64
CA GLN A 569 -13.48 29.51 -5.40
C GLN A 569 -13.14 29.07 -6.84
N MET A 570 -12.51 27.90 -7.00
CA MET A 570 -12.25 27.34 -8.32
C MET A 570 -13.54 27.11 -9.11
N LEU A 571 -14.56 26.53 -8.48
CA LEU A 571 -15.85 26.29 -9.12
C LEU A 571 -16.45 27.59 -9.68
N ARG A 572 -16.56 28.64 -8.86
CA ARG A 572 -17.11 29.95 -9.28
C ARG A 572 -16.34 30.56 -10.43
N PHE A 573 -15.00 30.53 -10.35
CA PHE A 573 -14.16 31.13 -11.39
C PHE A 573 -14.33 30.45 -12.75
N PHE A 574 -14.30 29.11 -12.81
CA PHE A 574 -14.42 28.38 -14.06
C PHE A 574 -15.86 28.36 -14.60
N MET A 575 -16.87 28.27 -13.72
CA MET A 575 -18.26 28.39 -14.16
C MET A 575 -18.59 29.76 -14.79
N ASN A 576 -18.02 30.84 -14.26
CA ASN A 576 -18.16 32.17 -14.85
C ASN A 576 -17.49 32.33 -16.24
N ARG A 577 -16.81 31.27 -16.68
CA ARG A 577 -16.15 31.09 -17.99
C ARG A 577 -16.76 29.99 -18.82
N ASP A 578 -17.98 29.62 -18.50
CA ASP A 578 -18.80 28.61 -19.20
C ASP A 578 -18.25 27.17 -19.15
N TYR A 579 -17.32 26.88 -18.23
CA TYR A 579 -16.92 25.51 -17.95
C TYR A 579 -18.03 24.78 -17.19
N THR A 580 -18.36 23.57 -17.62
CA THR A 580 -19.35 22.74 -16.93
C THR A 580 -18.69 21.83 -15.91
N PRO A 581 -18.95 21.99 -14.60
CA PRO A 581 -18.38 21.12 -13.58
C PRO A 581 -19.00 19.73 -13.62
N LEU A 582 -18.17 18.69 -13.46
CA LEU A 582 -18.58 17.28 -13.57
C LEU A 582 -18.47 16.57 -12.23
N VAL A 583 -17.30 16.55 -11.64
CA VAL A 583 -16.97 15.88 -10.39
C VAL A 583 -15.98 16.72 -9.61
N CYS A 584 -16.25 16.87 -8.31
CA CYS A 584 -15.33 17.46 -7.34
C CYS A 584 -14.79 16.35 -6.43
N ASP A 585 -13.47 16.30 -6.23
CA ASP A 585 -12.86 15.31 -5.33
C ASP A 585 -11.65 15.87 -4.57
N THR A 586 -11.88 16.25 -3.35
CA THR A 586 -10.91 16.58 -2.30
C THR A 586 -9.98 17.76 -2.63
N ASP A 587 -9.19 17.69 -3.70
CA ASP A 587 -8.14 18.64 -4.10
C ASP A 587 -8.26 19.11 -5.55
N GLY A 588 -9.27 18.61 -6.27
CA GLY A 588 -9.45 18.95 -7.68
C GLY A 588 -10.87 18.78 -8.19
N MET A 589 -11.05 19.18 -9.44
CA MET A 589 -12.34 19.14 -10.11
C MET A 589 -12.16 18.83 -11.60
N ASN A 590 -13.09 18.02 -12.13
CA ASN A 590 -13.20 17.80 -13.57
C ASN A 590 -14.24 18.75 -14.15
N PHE A 591 -13.90 19.37 -15.27
CA PHE A 591 -14.77 20.25 -16.04
C PHE A 591 -14.87 19.78 -17.49
N SER A 592 -16.03 19.94 -18.12
CA SER A 592 -16.10 20.02 -19.58
C SER A 592 -15.71 21.43 -20.03
N LEU A 593 -14.94 21.52 -21.10
CA LEU A 593 -14.63 22.79 -21.75
C LEU A 593 -15.90 23.46 -22.29
N PRO A 594 -15.91 24.79 -22.42
CA PRO A 594 -17.02 25.52 -23.07
C PRO A 594 -17.33 25.02 -24.48
N GLU A 595 -18.59 25.02 -24.88
CA GLU A 595 -18.97 24.71 -26.26
C GLU A 595 -18.32 25.72 -27.24
N GLY A 596 -17.63 25.18 -28.25
CA GLY A 596 -16.86 26.00 -29.19
C GLY A 596 -15.44 26.35 -28.75
N GLY A 597 -15.00 25.87 -27.60
CA GLY A 597 -13.66 26.07 -27.03
C GLY A 597 -13.56 27.34 -26.17
N VAL A 598 -12.36 27.56 -25.63
CA VAL A 598 -12.09 28.74 -24.77
C VAL A 598 -11.99 30.00 -25.59
N ASP A 599 -12.69 31.06 -25.19
CA ASP A 599 -12.65 32.35 -25.88
C ASP A 599 -11.41 33.16 -25.51
N ASP A 600 -10.33 33.03 -26.30
CA ASP A 600 -9.07 33.73 -26.09
C ASP A 600 -9.18 35.26 -26.23
N ARG A 601 -10.27 35.79 -26.81
CA ARG A 601 -10.51 37.23 -26.92
C ARG A 601 -10.63 37.91 -25.55
N ARG A 602 -10.88 37.19 -24.50
CA ARG A 602 -10.91 37.70 -23.10
C ARG A 602 -9.59 38.33 -22.69
N TYR A 603 -8.50 37.90 -23.28
CA TYR A 603 -7.14 38.35 -22.92
C TYR A 603 -6.56 39.42 -23.83
N VAL A 604 -7.19 39.66 -24.96
CA VAL A 604 -6.73 40.68 -25.93
C VAL A 604 -6.80 42.10 -25.32
N GLY A 605 -5.66 42.78 -25.29
CA GLY A 605 -5.56 44.16 -24.79
C GLY A 605 -5.50 44.33 -23.26
N LYS A 606 -5.50 43.26 -22.46
CA LYS A 606 -5.41 43.33 -20.98
C LYS A 606 -4.00 43.59 -20.46
N GLY A 607 -2.96 43.57 -21.31
CA GLY A 607 -1.57 43.83 -20.91
C GLY A 607 -1.02 42.88 -19.82
N LEU A 608 -1.51 41.65 -19.81
CA LEU A 608 -1.22 40.68 -18.74
C LEU A 608 0.15 40.03 -18.98
N ASN A 609 1.17 40.47 -18.23
CA ASN A 609 2.53 39.94 -18.35
C ASN A 609 2.65 38.43 -18.05
N TRP A 610 1.65 37.84 -17.37
CA TRP A 610 1.61 36.43 -17.06
C TRP A 610 1.18 35.56 -18.24
N LEU A 611 0.53 36.11 -19.31
CA LEU A 611 0.23 35.41 -20.55
C LEU A 611 1.49 34.99 -21.32
N VAL A 612 2.62 35.62 -21.03
CA VAL A 612 3.91 35.28 -21.63
C VAL A 612 4.92 35.10 -20.48
N LYS A 613 5.07 33.86 -20.00
CA LYS A 613 6.04 33.50 -18.98
C LYS A 613 7.12 32.61 -19.59
N GLU A 614 8.39 32.93 -19.34
CA GLU A 614 9.51 32.14 -19.87
C GLU A 614 9.52 31.94 -21.39
N GLY A 615 8.95 32.91 -22.14
CA GLY A 615 8.86 32.87 -23.60
C GLY A 615 7.73 31.97 -24.15
N LYS A 616 6.88 31.43 -23.28
CA LYS A 616 5.70 30.63 -23.65
C LYS A 616 4.44 31.50 -23.53
N GLU A 617 3.67 31.61 -24.63
CA GLU A 617 2.35 32.23 -24.63
C GLU A 617 1.30 31.23 -24.09
N TYR A 618 0.48 31.66 -23.15
CA TYR A 618 -0.64 30.87 -22.61
C TYR A 618 -1.90 31.16 -23.43
N THR A 619 -2.56 30.12 -23.94
CA THR A 619 -3.79 30.18 -24.69
C THR A 619 -4.79 29.14 -24.18
N GLY A 620 -6.07 29.34 -24.52
CA GLY A 620 -7.11 28.39 -24.11
C GLY A 620 -7.25 28.23 -22.59
N TYR A 621 -7.47 27.03 -22.11
CA TYR A 621 -7.61 26.73 -20.69
C TYR A 621 -6.32 27.03 -19.90
N ASP A 622 -5.14 26.95 -20.51
CA ASP A 622 -3.88 27.27 -19.82
C ASP A 622 -3.83 28.77 -19.43
N ALA A 623 -4.44 29.65 -20.24
CA ALA A 623 -4.57 31.05 -19.89
C ALA A 623 -5.55 31.29 -18.74
N ASP A 624 -6.69 30.58 -18.70
CA ASP A 624 -7.65 30.64 -17.59
C ASP A 624 -7.02 30.14 -16.29
N VAL A 625 -6.24 29.07 -16.33
CA VAL A 625 -5.50 28.54 -15.17
C VAL A 625 -4.42 29.54 -14.70
N ALA A 626 -3.70 30.15 -15.63
CA ALA A 626 -2.69 31.16 -15.29
C ALA A 626 -3.32 32.38 -14.63
N GLU A 627 -4.46 32.88 -15.16
CA GLU A 627 -5.21 33.98 -14.56
C GLU A 627 -5.73 33.62 -13.16
N PHE A 628 -6.28 32.43 -12.98
CA PHE A 628 -6.71 31.95 -11.66
C PHE A 628 -5.56 31.97 -10.65
N ASN A 629 -4.39 31.46 -11.06
CA ASN A 629 -3.20 31.45 -10.20
C ASN A 629 -2.73 32.85 -9.84
N ASP A 630 -2.74 33.77 -10.80
CA ASP A 630 -2.34 35.16 -10.55
C ASP A 630 -3.28 35.88 -9.58
N LEU A 631 -4.59 35.67 -9.73
CA LEU A 631 -5.60 36.31 -8.91
C LEU A 631 -5.65 35.74 -7.46
N PHE A 632 -5.63 34.41 -7.33
CA PHE A 632 -6.03 33.75 -6.10
C PHE A 632 -4.93 32.97 -5.39
N MET A 633 -3.85 32.60 -6.09
CA MET A 633 -2.83 31.74 -5.48
C MET A 633 -1.69 32.55 -4.88
N ARG A 634 -1.27 32.19 -3.67
CA ARG A 634 -0.19 32.84 -2.93
C ARG A 634 0.75 31.80 -2.35
N GLY A 635 2.04 32.15 -2.28
CA GLY A 635 3.05 31.34 -1.61
C GLY A 635 3.15 29.92 -2.16
N ALA A 636 2.79 28.94 -1.33
CA ALA A 636 2.86 27.52 -1.66
C ALA A 636 1.68 27.00 -2.47
N MET A 637 0.61 27.79 -2.62
CA MET A 637 -0.59 27.39 -3.38
C MET A 637 -0.36 27.47 -4.88
N GLY A 638 -1.00 26.61 -5.64
CA GLY A 638 -1.01 26.62 -7.09
C GLY A 638 -2.06 25.65 -7.63
N LEU A 639 -2.71 26.04 -8.73
CA LEU A 639 -3.63 25.21 -9.50
C LEU A 639 -2.92 24.73 -10.76
N ASP A 640 -2.93 23.44 -11.01
CA ASP A 640 -2.33 22.81 -12.19
C ASP A 640 -3.38 22.06 -13.01
N CYS A 641 -3.17 21.96 -14.33
CA CYS A 641 -3.87 20.99 -15.16
C CYS A 641 -3.23 19.59 -14.98
N ASP A 642 -3.99 18.65 -14.38
CA ASP A 642 -3.55 17.26 -14.17
C ASP A 642 -3.81 16.37 -15.40
N GLY A 643 -4.57 16.85 -16.38
CA GLY A 643 -4.80 16.18 -17.64
C GLY A 643 -6.01 16.67 -18.42
N THR A 644 -5.98 16.36 -19.72
CA THR A 644 -7.10 16.57 -20.64
C THR A 644 -7.50 15.26 -21.29
N TRP A 645 -8.79 15.06 -21.49
CA TRP A 645 -9.33 13.84 -22.08
C TRP A 645 -10.33 14.15 -23.19
N LYS A 646 -10.32 13.33 -24.25
CA LYS A 646 -11.30 13.36 -25.32
C LYS A 646 -12.73 13.22 -24.79
N SER A 647 -12.91 12.33 -23.80
CA SER A 647 -14.21 12.05 -23.19
C SER A 647 -14.07 11.49 -21.78
N CYS A 648 -15.15 11.61 -21.01
CA CYS A 648 -15.28 11.06 -19.67
C CYS A 648 -16.72 10.53 -19.47
N ILE A 649 -16.84 9.44 -18.72
CA ILE A 649 -18.11 8.98 -18.16
C ILE A 649 -18.04 9.02 -16.66
N ASN A 650 -18.96 9.74 -16.04
CA ASN A 650 -19.07 9.85 -14.59
C ASN A 650 -20.20 8.96 -14.10
N LEU A 651 -19.91 7.99 -13.23
CA LEU A 651 -20.86 6.98 -12.76
C LEU A 651 -21.35 7.25 -11.35
N ALA A 652 -20.42 7.63 -10.46
CA ALA A 652 -20.66 7.89 -9.05
C ALA A 652 -19.50 8.73 -8.49
N ARG A 653 -19.64 9.22 -7.25
CA ARG A 653 -18.52 9.88 -6.55
C ARG A 653 -17.28 8.99 -6.56
N LYS A 654 -16.15 9.52 -7.06
CA LYS A 654 -14.87 8.80 -7.21
C LYS A 654 -14.91 7.57 -8.14
N ASN A 655 -15.92 7.45 -8.99
CA ASN A 655 -16.06 6.38 -9.96
C ASN A 655 -16.34 6.96 -11.36
N TYR A 656 -15.32 6.98 -12.21
CA TYR A 656 -15.38 7.51 -13.57
C TYR A 656 -14.38 6.80 -14.48
N ALA A 657 -14.63 6.88 -15.78
CA ALA A 657 -13.69 6.46 -16.81
C ALA A 657 -13.36 7.63 -17.73
N THR A 658 -12.13 7.70 -18.21
CA THR A 658 -11.64 8.74 -19.12
C THR A 658 -10.95 8.11 -20.31
N MET A 659 -11.06 8.76 -21.47
CA MET A 659 -10.36 8.41 -22.71
C MET A 659 -9.38 9.50 -23.10
N GLU A 660 -8.13 9.16 -23.20
CA GLU A 660 -7.09 10.09 -23.72
C GLU A 660 -7.29 10.37 -25.20
N HIS A 661 -6.75 11.47 -25.71
CA HIS A 661 -6.84 11.82 -27.14
C HIS A 661 -6.25 10.73 -28.06
N LYS A 662 -5.32 9.91 -27.55
CA LYS A 662 -4.74 8.75 -28.26
C LYS A 662 -5.56 7.47 -28.12
N GLY A 663 -6.75 7.53 -27.51
CA GLY A 663 -7.65 6.39 -27.33
C GLY A 663 -7.35 5.50 -26.12
N LYS A 664 -6.35 5.81 -25.29
CA LYS A 664 -6.07 5.04 -24.07
C LYS A 664 -7.13 5.33 -23.01
N VAL A 665 -7.71 4.26 -22.46
CA VAL A 665 -8.75 4.34 -21.42
C VAL A 665 -8.13 4.17 -20.03
N LYS A 666 -8.57 5.04 -19.11
CA LYS A 666 -8.22 4.97 -17.68
C LYS A 666 -9.49 4.84 -16.84
N LEU A 667 -9.53 3.82 -16.00
CA LEU A 667 -10.64 3.57 -15.06
C LEU A 667 -10.26 4.06 -13.67
N THR A 668 -11.18 4.77 -13.01
CA THR A 668 -11.02 5.28 -11.64
C THR A 668 -12.20 4.80 -10.78
N GLY A 669 -11.91 4.35 -9.55
CA GLY A 669 -12.90 3.94 -8.56
C GLY A 669 -13.19 2.44 -8.51
N ASN A 670 -13.89 2.04 -7.44
CA ASN A 670 -14.09 0.61 -7.12
C ASN A 670 -15.24 -0.05 -7.89
N THR A 671 -16.14 0.72 -8.50
CA THR A 671 -17.32 0.19 -9.21
C THR A 671 -16.89 -0.54 -10.47
N ILE A 672 -16.01 0.06 -11.26
CA ILE A 672 -15.55 -0.48 -12.55
C ILE A 672 -14.12 -1.05 -12.51
N LYS A 673 -13.36 -0.81 -11.42
CA LYS A 673 -11.95 -1.23 -11.27
C LYS A 673 -11.71 -2.03 -9.97
N SER A 674 -12.70 -2.75 -9.47
CA SER A 674 -12.51 -3.51 -8.22
C SER A 674 -11.59 -4.73 -8.42
N LYS A 675 -10.60 -4.93 -7.54
CA LYS A 675 -9.77 -6.15 -7.48
C LYS A 675 -10.59 -7.44 -7.26
N LYS A 676 -11.87 -7.31 -6.90
CA LYS A 676 -12.79 -8.43 -6.62
C LYS A 676 -13.83 -8.64 -7.72
N LEU A 677 -13.70 -7.96 -8.86
CA LEU A 677 -14.59 -8.21 -9.99
C LEU A 677 -14.30 -9.60 -10.55
N PRO A 678 -15.35 -10.42 -10.82
CA PRO A 678 -15.19 -11.64 -11.60
C PRO A 678 -14.70 -11.31 -13.02
N LEU A 679 -13.83 -12.15 -13.56
CA LEU A 679 -13.20 -11.91 -14.87
C LEU A 679 -14.21 -11.73 -16.01
N TYR A 680 -15.36 -12.41 -15.98
CA TYR A 680 -16.39 -12.25 -17.01
C TYR A 680 -16.98 -10.82 -17.01
N ILE A 681 -17.08 -10.17 -15.87
CA ILE A 681 -17.50 -8.76 -15.79
C ILE A 681 -16.39 -7.83 -16.29
N GLU A 682 -15.12 -8.10 -15.94
CA GLU A 682 -13.99 -7.33 -16.49
C GLU A 682 -13.97 -7.37 -18.01
N LYS A 683 -14.13 -8.55 -18.63
CA LYS A 683 -14.19 -8.71 -20.10
C LYS A 683 -15.34 -7.95 -20.75
N PHE A 684 -16.50 -7.92 -20.09
CA PHE A 684 -17.62 -7.09 -20.57
C PHE A 684 -17.24 -5.60 -20.54
N LEU A 685 -16.67 -5.15 -19.41
CA LEU A 685 -16.31 -3.75 -19.18
C LEU A 685 -15.23 -3.26 -20.15
N ASP A 686 -14.26 -4.09 -20.50
CA ASP A 686 -13.19 -3.74 -21.44
C ASP A 686 -13.73 -3.23 -22.79
N LYS A 687 -14.79 -3.83 -23.31
CA LYS A 687 -15.45 -3.42 -24.56
C LYS A 687 -16.55 -2.39 -24.31
N GLY A 688 -17.39 -2.63 -23.28
CA GLY A 688 -18.54 -1.80 -22.97
C GLY A 688 -18.17 -0.36 -22.59
N VAL A 689 -17.12 -0.16 -21.79
CA VAL A 689 -16.67 1.19 -21.42
C VAL A 689 -16.14 1.96 -22.63
N ASN A 690 -15.51 1.29 -23.60
CA ASN A 690 -15.04 1.93 -24.84
C ASN A 690 -16.22 2.48 -25.65
N TYR A 691 -17.28 1.69 -25.85
CA TYR A 691 -18.49 2.17 -26.54
C TYR A 691 -19.07 3.42 -25.89
N LEU A 692 -19.16 3.42 -24.54
CA LEU A 692 -19.70 4.56 -23.80
C LEU A 692 -18.80 5.80 -23.91
N LEU A 693 -17.46 5.63 -23.87
CA LEU A 693 -16.51 6.74 -24.02
C LEU A 693 -16.45 7.29 -25.44
N GLU A 694 -16.82 6.52 -26.44
CA GLU A 694 -16.95 6.97 -27.83
C GLU A 694 -18.33 7.57 -28.16
N GLY A 695 -19.25 7.58 -27.19
CA GLY A 695 -20.61 8.07 -27.39
C GLY A 695 -21.54 7.09 -28.15
N GLN A 696 -21.17 5.81 -28.19
CA GLN A 696 -21.86 4.75 -28.90
C GLN A 696 -22.83 4.00 -27.98
N GLY A 697 -23.90 4.67 -27.54
CA GLY A 697 -24.87 4.11 -26.61
C GLY A 697 -25.64 2.90 -27.17
N LYS A 698 -25.96 2.95 -28.48
CA LYS A 698 -26.68 1.85 -29.16
C LYS A 698 -25.82 0.57 -29.18
N GLU A 699 -24.57 0.68 -29.58
CA GLU A 699 -23.63 -0.44 -29.66
C GLU A 699 -23.36 -1.03 -28.27
N PHE A 700 -23.37 -0.19 -27.21
CA PHE A 700 -23.29 -0.66 -25.83
C PHE A 700 -24.49 -1.52 -25.44
N VAL A 701 -25.71 -1.11 -25.81
CA VAL A 701 -26.94 -1.87 -25.53
C VAL A 701 -26.94 -3.22 -26.26
N GLU A 702 -26.55 -3.23 -27.53
CA GLU A 702 -26.42 -4.45 -28.32
C GLU A 702 -25.40 -5.42 -27.69
N TRP A 703 -24.23 -4.89 -27.27
CA TRP A 703 -23.21 -5.67 -26.57
C TRP A 703 -23.69 -6.21 -25.22
N TYR A 704 -24.51 -5.44 -24.48
CA TYR A 704 -25.11 -5.90 -23.22
C TYR A 704 -26.00 -7.12 -23.44
N TYR A 705 -26.90 -7.09 -24.43
CA TYR A 705 -27.78 -8.20 -24.70
C TYR A 705 -27.05 -9.43 -25.25
N GLU A 706 -26.08 -9.23 -26.13
CA GLU A 706 -25.21 -10.30 -26.60
C GLU A 706 -24.51 -10.99 -25.41
N TYR A 707 -23.98 -10.21 -24.48
CA TYR A 707 -23.26 -10.77 -23.34
C TYR A 707 -24.16 -11.48 -22.34
N ILE A 708 -25.36 -10.99 -22.09
CA ILE A 708 -26.36 -11.67 -21.28
C ILE A 708 -26.73 -13.03 -21.92
N SER A 709 -26.88 -13.10 -23.22
CA SER A 709 -27.12 -14.37 -23.94
C SER A 709 -25.97 -15.37 -23.73
N ILE A 710 -24.72 -14.90 -23.73
CA ILE A 710 -23.54 -15.74 -23.41
C ILE A 710 -23.64 -16.31 -21.99
N ILE A 711 -24.09 -15.51 -21.01
CA ILE A 711 -24.27 -15.95 -19.62
C ILE A 711 -25.41 -17.00 -19.52
N PHE A 712 -26.56 -16.75 -20.13
CA PHE A 712 -27.68 -17.66 -20.12
C PHE A 712 -27.37 -19.04 -20.71
N ASN A 713 -26.62 -19.05 -21.80
CA ASN A 713 -26.20 -20.26 -22.50
C ASN A 713 -25.01 -20.97 -21.83
N GLN A 714 -24.60 -20.53 -20.66
CA GLN A 714 -23.44 -21.06 -19.91
C GLN A 714 -22.16 -21.12 -20.75
N ASN A 715 -21.97 -20.14 -21.62
CA ASN A 715 -20.83 -20.05 -22.54
C ASN A 715 -19.63 -19.28 -21.93
N ILE A 716 -19.73 -18.81 -20.68
CA ILE A 716 -18.60 -18.21 -19.94
C ILE A 716 -17.70 -19.33 -19.46
N PRO A 717 -16.39 -19.29 -19.71
CA PRO A 717 -15.44 -20.24 -19.13
C PRO A 717 -15.48 -20.22 -17.61
N LEU A 718 -15.37 -21.40 -16.98
CA LEU A 718 -15.54 -21.57 -15.53
C LEU A 718 -14.57 -20.68 -14.73
N MET A 719 -13.33 -20.52 -15.18
CA MET A 719 -12.35 -19.67 -14.50
C MET A 719 -12.74 -18.20 -14.50
N GLN A 720 -13.47 -17.73 -15.50
CA GLN A 720 -13.93 -16.34 -15.57
C GLN A 720 -15.10 -16.05 -14.64
N ILE A 721 -15.98 -17.05 -14.42
CA ILE A 721 -17.14 -16.92 -13.53
C ILE A 721 -16.82 -17.28 -12.09
N ALA A 722 -15.71 -17.96 -11.85
CA ALA A 722 -15.27 -18.40 -10.54
C ALA A 722 -15.08 -17.24 -9.55
N GLN A 723 -15.47 -17.52 -8.32
CA GLN A 723 -15.13 -16.66 -7.19
C GLN A 723 -13.73 -17.02 -6.69
N ARG A 724 -12.96 -15.99 -6.36
CA ARG A 724 -11.60 -16.11 -5.83
C ARG A 724 -11.60 -15.74 -4.35
N ALA A 725 -11.25 -16.67 -3.49
CA ALA A 725 -11.20 -16.43 -2.05
C ALA A 725 -9.85 -16.83 -1.44
N LYS A 726 -9.26 -15.91 -0.68
CA LYS A 726 -8.00 -16.14 0.03
C LYS A 726 -8.27 -16.82 1.38
N VAL A 727 -7.53 -17.87 1.72
CA VAL A 727 -7.54 -18.52 3.02
C VAL A 727 -6.93 -17.56 4.05
N LYS A 728 -7.76 -17.07 4.97
CA LYS A 728 -7.36 -16.09 6.00
C LYS A 728 -7.31 -16.67 7.41
N LEU A 729 -7.79 -17.86 7.60
CA LEU A 729 -7.87 -18.56 8.89
C LEU A 729 -7.37 -19.99 8.73
N SER A 730 -6.68 -20.50 9.74
CA SER A 730 -6.44 -21.94 9.81
C SER A 730 -7.78 -22.69 9.93
N ILE A 731 -7.81 -23.96 9.55
CA ILE A 731 -9.02 -24.80 9.69
C ILE A 731 -9.48 -24.80 11.15
N LYS A 732 -8.56 -24.90 12.10
CA LYS A 732 -8.84 -24.87 13.54
C LYS A 732 -9.50 -23.54 13.97
N ASP A 733 -8.94 -22.41 13.54
CA ASP A 733 -9.49 -21.08 13.88
C ASP A 733 -10.83 -20.84 13.20
N TYR A 734 -11.00 -21.33 11.97
CA TYR A 734 -12.27 -21.26 11.28
C TYR A 734 -13.35 -22.07 11.99
N MET A 735 -13.07 -23.30 12.41
CA MET A 735 -14.00 -24.12 13.19
C MET A 735 -14.37 -23.46 14.52
N THR A 736 -13.39 -22.91 15.24
CA THR A 736 -13.64 -22.14 16.47
C THR A 736 -14.55 -20.94 16.20
N ARG A 737 -14.31 -20.19 15.12
CA ARG A 737 -15.16 -19.08 14.70
C ARG A 737 -16.60 -19.49 14.43
N THR A 738 -16.84 -20.66 13.82
CA THR A 738 -18.21 -21.11 13.47
C THR A 738 -19.08 -21.42 14.69
N THR A 739 -18.46 -21.62 15.87
CA THR A 739 -19.16 -21.81 17.16
C THR A 739 -19.48 -20.50 17.88
N GLN A 740 -18.89 -19.37 17.44
CA GLN A 740 -19.09 -18.06 18.04
C GLN A 740 -20.40 -17.41 17.57
N LYS A 741 -20.90 -16.47 18.36
CA LYS A 741 -22.03 -15.61 17.99
C LYS A 741 -21.55 -14.25 17.53
N THR A 742 -22.30 -13.64 16.63
CA THR A 742 -22.08 -12.23 16.22
C THR A 742 -22.39 -11.30 17.40
N LYS A 743 -21.96 -10.03 17.30
CA LYS A 743 -22.31 -8.99 18.31
C LYS A 743 -23.82 -8.81 18.50
N SER A 744 -24.62 -9.15 17.47
CA SER A 744 -26.10 -9.16 17.52
C SER A 744 -26.70 -10.48 17.98
N GLY A 745 -25.89 -11.44 18.44
CA GLY A 745 -26.34 -12.73 18.98
C GLY A 745 -26.62 -13.82 17.93
N GLY A 746 -26.49 -13.51 16.63
CA GLY A 746 -26.69 -14.46 15.54
C GLY A 746 -25.49 -15.38 15.32
N ALA A 747 -25.66 -16.46 14.55
CA ALA A 747 -24.57 -17.35 14.15
C ALA A 747 -23.62 -16.66 13.17
N MET A 748 -22.31 -16.91 13.31
CA MET A 748 -21.32 -16.41 12.35
C MET A 748 -21.54 -17.01 10.96
N SER A 749 -21.42 -16.17 9.93
CA SER A 749 -21.53 -16.62 8.52
C SER A 749 -20.45 -17.61 8.16
N ARG A 750 -20.82 -18.66 7.46
CA ARG A 750 -19.88 -19.67 6.94
C ARG A 750 -19.23 -19.20 5.64
N MET A 751 -18.03 -19.65 5.37
CA MET A 751 -17.23 -19.31 4.20
C MET A 751 -17.16 -20.49 3.24
N ALA A 752 -17.72 -20.37 2.04
CA ALA A 752 -17.77 -21.46 1.05
C ALA A 752 -16.40 -22.08 0.75
N HIS A 753 -15.38 -21.26 0.54
CA HIS A 753 -14.03 -21.75 0.27
C HIS A 753 -13.44 -22.59 1.43
N MET A 754 -13.69 -22.21 2.70
CA MET A 754 -13.22 -22.99 3.85
C MET A 754 -14.01 -24.30 4.01
N GLU A 755 -15.31 -24.27 3.72
CA GLU A 755 -16.14 -25.46 3.74
C GLU A 755 -15.74 -26.45 2.63
N LEU A 756 -15.38 -25.94 1.44
CA LEU A 756 -14.86 -26.76 0.33
C LEU A 756 -13.46 -27.32 0.65
N VAL A 757 -12.60 -26.54 1.28
CA VAL A 757 -11.28 -27.02 1.76
C VAL A 757 -11.44 -28.20 2.72
N MET A 758 -12.38 -28.12 3.66
CA MET A 758 -12.64 -29.22 4.60
C MET A 758 -13.27 -30.43 3.90
N LYS A 759 -14.26 -30.19 3.03
CA LYS A 759 -14.93 -31.25 2.25
C LYS A 759 -13.95 -32.04 1.39
N ASP A 760 -13.07 -31.34 0.68
CA ASP A 760 -12.10 -31.95 -0.24
C ASP A 760 -10.80 -32.38 0.45
N LYS A 761 -10.72 -32.23 1.80
CA LYS A 761 -9.56 -32.57 2.65
C LYS A 761 -8.25 -31.95 2.15
N LEU A 762 -8.33 -30.70 1.69
CA LEU A 762 -7.17 -30.00 1.14
C LEU A 762 -6.21 -29.54 2.24
N ASN A 763 -4.94 -29.75 2.01
CA ASN A 763 -3.90 -29.09 2.79
C ASN A 763 -3.74 -27.67 2.27
N VAL A 764 -4.07 -26.66 3.09
CA VAL A 764 -4.03 -25.25 2.68
C VAL A 764 -3.32 -24.41 3.73
N ASN A 765 -2.57 -23.44 3.25
CA ASN A 765 -1.85 -22.46 4.07
C ASN A 765 -2.60 -21.11 4.13
N LEU A 766 -2.26 -20.30 5.13
CA LEU A 766 -2.73 -18.93 5.20
C LEU A 766 -2.16 -18.16 4.00
N GLY A 767 -3.06 -17.65 3.19
CA GLY A 767 -2.68 -16.94 1.98
C GLY A 767 -3.08 -17.62 0.68
N ASP A 768 -3.29 -18.93 0.69
CA ASP A 768 -3.71 -19.70 -0.47
C ASP A 768 -5.02 -19.18 -1.06
N VAL A 769 -5.17 -19.33 -2.35
CA VAL A 769 -6.35 -18.87 -3.09
C VAL A 769 -7.16 -20.07 -3.55
N ILE A 770 -8.41 -20.11 -3.14
CA ILE A 770 -9.37 -21.14 -3.56
C ILE A 770 -10.29 -20.54 -4.62
N PHE A 771 -10.36 -21.21 -5.76
CA PHE A 771 -11.31 -20.90 -6.83
C PHE A 771 -12.51 -21.83 -6.73
N TYR A 772 -13.71 -21.25 -6.75
CA TYR A 772 -14.93 -22.03 -6.69
C TYR A 772 -16.07 -21.38 -7.47
N VAL A 773 -17.01 -22.20 -7.94
CA VAL A 773 -18.17 -21.78 -8.70
C VAL A 773 -19.43 -22.11 -7.90
N ASN A 774 -20.35 -21.14 -7.82
CA ASN A 774 -21.67 -21.38 -7.25
C ASN A 774 -22.55 -22.15 -8.24
N ASN A 775 -23.16 -23.26 -7.81
CA ASN A 775 -24.06 -24.11 -8.59
C ASN A 775 -25.49 -24.16 -8.05
N GLY A 776 -25.88 -23.18 -7.21
CA GLY A 776 -27.28 -23.04 -6.78
C GLY A 776 -28.22 -22.67 -7.93
N THR A 777 -29.50 -22.73 -7.65
CA THR A 777 -30.56 -22.54 -8.64
C THR A 777 -31.29 -21.19 -8.55
N LYS A 778 -31.03 -20.40 -7.51
CA LYS A 778 -31.66 -19.09 -7.26
C LYS A 778 -30.61 -18.00 -7.03
N ALA A 779 -30.88 -16.80 -7.51
CA ALA A 779 -29.99 -15.65 -7.35
C ALA A 779 -29.64 -15.32 -5.88
N SER A 780 -30.61 -15.44 -4.98
CA SER A 780 -30.47 -15.19 -3.54
C SER A 780 -29.93 -16.38 -2.74
N GLN A 781 -29.67 -17.51 -3.39
CA GLN A 781 -29.16 -18.71 -2.70
C GLN A 781 -27.73 -18.50 -2.23
N GLY A 782 -27.49 -18.67 -0.94
CA GLY A 782 -26.12 -18.55 -0.37
C GLY A 782 -25.22 -19.70 -0.81
N ASP A 783 -23.91 -19.44 -0.87
CA ASP A 783 -22.89 -20.47 -1.18
C ASP A 783 -22.89 -21.59 -0.14
N VAL A 784 -23.19 -21.25 1.13
CA VAL A 784 -23.36 -22.19 2.21
C VAL A 784 -24.66 -21.88 2.93
N GLN A 785 -25.49 -22.88 3.08
CA GLN A 785 -26.78 -22.77 3.77
C GLN A 785 -26.81 -23.70 4.98
N LYS A 786 -27.41 -23.21 6.06
CA LYS A 786 -27.70 -24.00 7.23
C LYS A 786 -29.05 -24.70 7.03
N VAL A 787 -29.06 -26.01 6.99
CA VAL A 787 -30.27 -26.82 6.84
C VAL A 787 -30.73 -27.25 8.24
N THR A 788 -31.97 -26.97 8.60
CA THR A 788 -32.51 -27.23 9.94
C THR A 788 -33.09 -28.63 10.14
N LYS A 789 -33.14 -29.46 9.09
CA LYS A 789 -33.66 -30.83 9.18
C LYS A 789 -32.71 -31.78 8.46
N LEU A 790 -32.44 -32.95 9.08
CA LEU A 790 -31.79 -34.07 8.45
C LEU A 790 -32.65 -34.54 7.25
N LYS A 791 -32.09 -34.53 6.05
CA LYS A 791 -32.70 -35.14 4.89
C LYS A 791 -32.36 -36.64 4.94
N ARG A 792 -33.37 -37.50 4.85
CA ARG A 792 -33.16 -38.94 4.61
C ARG A 792 -32.34 -39.09 3.31
N GLY A 793 -31.25 -39.85 3.38
CA GLY A 793 -30.44 -40.16 2.20
C GLY A 793 -29.15 -39.35 2.05
N TRP A 794 -28.54 -38.92 3.14
CA TRP A 794 -27.20 -38.33 3.08
C TRP A 794 -26.15 -39.34 2.63
N SER A 795 -25.25 -38.89 1.77
CA SER A 795 -24.08 -39.67 1.40
C SER A 795 -23.09 -39.74 2.57
N GLN A 796 -22.20 -40.75 2.56
CA GLN A 796 -21.14 -40.89 3.55
C GLN A 796 -20.29 -39.62 3.59
N ASP A 797 -19.97 -39.01 2.44
CA ASP A 797 -19.19 -37.76 2.36
C ASP A 797 -19.89 -36.60 3.08
N GLN A 798 -21.21 -36.52 3.03
CA GLN A 798 -21.98 -35.50 3.73
C GLN A 798 -21.98 -35.73 5.25
N LEU A 799 -21.98 -36.99 5.69
CA LEU A 799 -21.90 -37.38 7.10
C LEU A 799 -20.50 -37.09 7.65
N ASP A 800 -19.47 -37.45 6.90
CA ASP A 800 -18.06 -37.22 7.28
C ASP A 800 -17.77 -35.73 7.34
N TYR A 801 -18.22 -34.97 6.34
CA TYR A 801 -18.13 -33.51 6.34
C TYR A 801 -18.81 -32.88 7.57
N HIS A 802 -20.00 -33.36 7.93
CA HIS A 802 -20.70 -32.89 9.10
C HIS A 802 -19.90 -33.20 10.39
N PHE A 803 -19.36 -34.43 10.49
CA PHE A 803 -18.51 -34.82 11.61
C PHE A 803 -17.25 -33.94 11.70
N GLU A 804 -16.54 -33.76 10.61
CA GLU A 804 -15.36 -32.89 10.53
C GLU A 804 -15.68 -31.42 10.86
N SER A 805 -16.86 -30.93 10.44
CA SER A 805 -17.28 -29.54 10.68
C SER A 805 -17.80 -29.29 12.09
N HIS A 806 -18.33 -30.30 12.79
CA HIS A 806 -19.02 -30.16 14.09
C HIS A 806 -18.46 -31.04 15.19
N GLY A 807 -17.50 -31.90 14.87
CA GLY A 807 -16.85 -32.80 15.83
C GLY A 807 -17.76 -33.95 16.32
N LYS A 808 -18.90 -34.21 15.66
CA LYS A 808 -19.83 -35.30 15.98
C LYS A 808 -20.65 -35.70 14.77
N HIS A 809 -21.04 -36.96 14.71
CA HIS A 809 -21.95 -37.45 13.68
C HIS A 809 -23.34 -36.84 13.84
N PRO A 810 -24.07 -36.67 12.73
CA PRO A 810 -25.46 -36.27 12.76
C PRO A 810 -26.29 -37.40 13.31
N ASP A 811 -26.56 -37.38 14.61
CA ASP A 811 -27.50 -38.25 15.27
C ASP A 811 -28.87 -37.56 15.43
N GLU A 812 -29.80 -38.20 16.06
CA GLU A 812 -31.13 -37.65 16.35
C GLU A 812 -31.10 -36.33 17.12
N SER A 813 -29.99 -35.99 17.78
CA SER A 813 -29.78 -34.77 18.52
C SER A 813 -29.29 -33.60 17.65
N VAL A 814 -28.86 -33.82 16.41
CA VAL A 814 -28.38 -32.80 15.49
C VAL A 814 -29.52 -32.09 14.78
N THR A 815 -29.74 -30.84 15.14
CA THR A 815 -30.86 -30.04 14.61
C THR A 815 -30.52 -29.27 13.33
N SER A 816 -29.24 -29.23 12.92
CA SER A 816 -28.85 -28.44 11.74
C SER A 816 -27.63 -29.00 11.02
N MET A 817 -27.67 -28.93 9.73
CA MET A 817 -26.68 -29.39 8.77
C MET A 817 -26.31 -28.28 7.81
N ILE A 818 -25.20 -28.45 7.13
CA ILE A 818 -24.68 -27.45 6.17
C ILE A 818 -24.81 -28.05 4.78
N GLN A 819 -25.36 -27.24 3.87
CA GLN A 819 -25.41 -27.51 2.46
C GLN A 819 -24.52 -26.53 1.72
N ILE A 820 -23.54 -27.02 0.97
CA ILE A 820 -22.68 -26.23 0.11
C ILE A 820 -23.31 -26.21 -1.29
N ASN A 821 -23.58 -25.00 -1.81
CA ASN A 821 -24.10 -24.77 -3.15
C ASN A 821 -22.99 -24.25 -4.06
N SER A 822 -21.80 -24.82 -3.92
CA SER A 822 -20.62 -24.45 -4.69
C SER A 822 -19.71 -25.67 -4.85
N TYR A 823 -18.85 -25.64 -5.85
CA TYR A 823 -17.79 -26.63 -6.06
C TYR A 823 -16.46 -25.93 -6.37
N ARG A 824 -15.38 -26.58 -6.00
CA ARG A 824 -14.02 -26.10 -6.21
C ARG A 824 -13.61 -26.34 -7.67
N LEU A 825 -12.86 -25.39 -8.21
CA LEU A 825 -12.11 -25.59 -9.45
C LEU A 825 -10.70 -26.05 -9.10
N ASP A 826 -10.25 -27.10 -9.75
CA ASP A 826 -8.87 -27.55 -9.64
C ASP A 826 -7.99 -26.69 -10.56
N PRO A 827 -6.98 -25.98 -10.04
CA PRO A 827 -6.11 -25.16 -10.85
C PRO A 827 -5.46 -25.93 -12.02
N LYS A 828 -5.03 -27.16 -11.82
CA LYS A 828 -4.41 -28.00 -12.88
C LYS A 828 -5.35 -28.25 -14.04
N VAL A 829 -6.61 -28.63 -13.74
CA VAL A 829 -7.62 -28.88 -14.78
C VAL A 829 -7.93 -27.63 -15.57
N ILE A 830 -7.91 -26.47 -14.90
CA ILE A 830 -8.18 -25.18 -15.55
C ILE A 830 -6.98 -24.73 -16.41
N GLU A 831 -5.76 -24.98 -15.98
CA GLU A 831 -4.55 -24.64 -16.74
C GLU A 831 -4.43 -25.49 -18.03
N GLU A 832 -4.80 -26.78 -17.95
CA GLU A 832 -4.89 -27.66 -19.13
C GLU A 832 -6.01 -27.25 -20.08
N ASN A 833 -7.12 -26.66 -19.54
CA ASN A 833 -8.30 -26.27 -20.30
C ASN A 833 -8.82 -24.89 -19.88
N PRO A 834 -8.16 -23.79 -20.23
CA PRO A 834 -8.51 -22.43 -19.77
C PRO A 834 -9.92 -21.98 -20.25
N ASP A 835 -10.43 -22.52 -21.34
CA ASP A 835 -11.75 -22.25 -21.89
C ASP A 835 -12.80 -23.29 -21.46
N MET A 836 -12.51 -24.12 -20.46
CA MET A 836 -13.43 -25.12 -19.93
C MET A 836 -14.76 -24.49 -19.52
N LYS A 837 -15.83 -24.96 -20.09
CA LYS A 837 -17.20 -24.57 -19.75
C LYS A 837 -17.83 -25.60 -18.83
N GLY A 838 -18.83 -25.17 -18.06
CA GLY A 838 -19.55 -26.06 -17.15
C GLY A 838 -20.75 -25.36 -16.49
N GLU A 839 -21.45 -26.09 -15.65
CA GLU A 839 -22.65 -25.59 -14.98
C GLU A 839 -22.31 -24.56 -13.90
N TYR A 840 -23.07 -23.47 -13.88
CA TYR A 840 -23.02 -22.46 -12.81
C TYR A 840 -24.43 -21.89 -12.55
N ASN A 841 -24.57 -21.19 -11.43
CA ASN A 841 -25.84 -20.54 -11.07
C ASN A 841 -26.07 -19.31 -11.97
N VAL A 842 -26.81 -19.54 -13.08
CA VAL A 842 -27.11 -18.49 -14.07
C VAL A 842 -27.87 -17.30 -13.45
N PRO A 843 -28.97 -17.50 -12.66
CA PRO A 843 -29.67 -16.37 -12.03
C PRO A 843 -28.77 -15.51 -11.16
N ARG A 844 -27.82 -16.12 -10.41
CA ARG A 844 -26.88 -15.39 -9.58
C ARG A 844 -25.81 -14.66 -10.40
N ALA A 845 -25.33 -15.30 -11.47
CA ALA A 845 -24.37 -14.68 -12.37
C ALA A 845 -24.95 -13.42 -13.00
N ILE A 846 -26.19 -13.48 -13.49
CA ILE A 846 -26.89 -12.33 -14.06
C ILE A 846 -27.18 -11.26 -13.02
N ALA A 847 -27.68 -11.61 -11.84
CA ALA A 847 -27.91 -10.65 -10.78
C ALA A 847 -26.61 -9.94 -10.34
N THR A 848 -25.49 -10.66 -10.29
CA THR A 848 -24.18 -10.09 -9.98
C THR A 848 -23.69 -9.18 -11.10
N PHE A 849 -23.84 -9.61 -12.33
CA PHE A 849 -23.50 -8.84 -13.53
C PHE A 849 -24.29 -7.53 -13.57
N ASN A 850 -25.64 -7.61 -13.52
CA ASN A 850 -26.51 -6.46 -13.56
C ASN A 850 -26.22 -5.44 -12.45
N LYS A 851 -26.05 -5.91 -11.22
CA LYS A 851 -25.66 -5.04 -10.09
C LYS A 851 -24.35 -4.27 -10.33
N ARG A 852 -23.43 -4.84 -11.09
CA ARG A 852 -22.13 -4.22 -11.37
C ARG A 852 -22.15 -3.26 -12.55
N ILE A 853 -22.99 -3.51 -13.54
CA ILE A 853 -23.12 -2.66 -14.74
C ILE A 853 -24.22 -1.61 -14.61
N GLU A 854 -25.13 -1.73 -13.62
CA GLU A 854 -26.20 -0.75 -13.35
C GLU A 854 -25.70 0.71 -13.43
N PRO A 855 -24.56 1.11 -12.84
CA PRO A 855 -24.05 2.47 -12.96
C PRO A 855 -23.73 2.89 -14.41
N LEU A 856 -23.37 1.95 -15.28
CA LEU A 856 -23.07 2.25 -16.70
C LEU A 856 -24.34 2.51 -17.52
N LEU A 857 -25.46 1.90 -17.12
CA LEU A 857 -26.74 2.11 -17.77
C LEU A 857 -27.28 3.53 -17.61
N ILE A 858 -26.75 4.27 -16.62
CA ILE A 858 -27.13 5.67 -16.34
C ILE A 858 -26.47 6.65 -17.33
N VAL A 859 -25.37 6.26 -17.98
CA VAL A 859 -24.52 7.16 -18.80
C VAL A 859 -25.32 7.79 -19.96
N PHE A 860 -26.18 7.02 -20.59
CA PHE A 860 -27.08 7.48 -21.64
C PHE A 860 -28.55 7.32 -21.21
N LYS A 861 -28.96 8.16 -20.23
CA LYS A 861 -30.27 8.05 -19.56
C LYS A 861 -31.45 7.88 -20.52
N ASP A 862 -31.42 8.62 -21.61
CA ASP A 862 -32.58 8.66 -22.54
C ASP A 862 -32.46 7.57 -23.61
N GLU A 863 -31.28 7.36 -24.20
CA GLU A 863 -31.07 6.34 -25.23
C GLU A 863 -30.96 4.92 -24.67
N VAL A 864 -30.20 4.72 -23.58
CA VAL A 864 -30.01 3.40 -22.97
C VAL A 864 -31.22 3.00 -22.15
N ARG A 865 -31.84 3.93 -21.43
CA ARG A 865 -33.02 3.68 -20.63
C ARG A 865 -34.21 3.33 -21.51
N ASP A 866 -34.46 4.10 -22.54
CA ASP A 866 -35.60 3.89 -23.45
C ASP A 866 -35.42 2.62 -24.28
N ASN A 867 -34.21 2.29 -24.70
CA ASN A 867 -33.94 1.06 -25.45
C ASN A 867 -33.85 -0.22 -24.57
N LEU A 868 -33.42 -0.09 -23.29
CA LEU A 868 -33.33 -1.23 -22.35
C LEU A 868 -34.63 -1.54 -21.62
N LEU A 869 -35.49 -0.53 -21.38
CA LEU A 869 -36.69 -0.63 -20.56
C LEU A 869 -37.98 -0.64 -21.39
N VAL A 870 -37.99 -0.15 -22.62
CA VAL A 870 -39.18 0.03 -23.47
C VAL A 870 -39.27 -1.03 -24.57
N THR A 871 -38.17 -1.59 -25.03
CA THR A 871 -38.21 -2.73 -25.93
C THR A 871 -38.34 -4.00 -25.09
N ASP A 872 -39.52 -4.62 -25.18
CA ASP A 872 -39.75 -5.96 -24.65
C ASP A 872 -38.62 -6.87 -25.19
N PRO A 873 -37.77 -7.47 -24.31
CA PRO A 873 -36.73 -8.38 -24.76
C PRO A 873 -37.30 -9.53 -25.65
N GLU A 874 -38.59 -9.90 -25.50
CA GLU A 874 -39.26 -10.87 -26.34
C GLU A 874 -39.34 -10.42 -27.80
N ASP A 875 -39.51 -9.13 -28.07
CA ASP A 875 -39.57 -8.61 -29.46
C ASP A 875 -38.23 -8.74 -30.20
N ARG A 876 -37.12 -8.97 -29.49
CA ARG A 876 -35.81 -9.22 -30.07
C ARG A 876 -35.51 -10.70 -30.36
N GLY A 877 -36.39 -11.64 -29.97
CA GLY A 877 -36.29 -13.05 -30.30
C GLY A 877 -35.13 -13.83 -29.68
N PHE A 878 -34.43 -13.23 -28.71
CA PHE A 878 -33.23 -13.83 -28.08
C PHE A 878 -33.50 -14.48 -26.73
N PHE A 879 -34.59 -14.15 -26.05
CA PHE A 879 -34.84 -14.55 -24.66
C PHE A 879 -36.22 -15.17 -24.45
N THR A 880 -36.32 -16.13 -23.53
CA THR A 880 -37.60 -16.70 -23.07
C THR A 880 -38.23 -15.77 -22.02
N THR A 881 -39.55 -15.94 -21.78
CA THR A 881 -40.30 -15.15 -20.78
C THR A 881 -39.61 -15.13 -19.39
N ASP A 882 -39.15 -16.29 -18.90
CA ASP A 882 -38.47 -16.42 -17.62
C ASP A 882 -37.12 -15.67 -17.61
N GLN A 883 -36.45 -15.60 -18.77
CA GLN A 883 -35.19 -14.86 -18.92
C GLN A 883 -35.45 -13.34 -18.93
N CYS A 884 -36.53 -12.90 -19.55
CA CYS A 884 -36.97 -11.50 -19.56
C CYS A 884 -37.33 -11.00 -18.14
N GLU A 885 -37.99 -11.82 -17.33
CA GLU A 885 -38.28 -11.48 -15.93
C GLU A 885 -36.99 -11.26 -15.10
N LEU A 886 -35.96 -12.06 -15.35
CA LEU A 886 -34.66 -11.90 -14.69
C LEU A 886 -33.91 -10.64 -15.12
N ILE A 887 -34.09 -10.20 -16.37
CA ILE A 887 -33.48 -8.97 -16.90
C ILE A 887 -34.24 -7.74 -16.40
N ASN A 888 -35.58 -7.78 -16.45
CA ASN A 888 -36.45 -6.65 -16.05
C ASN A 888 -36.46 -6.38 -14.54
N GLY A 889 -35.99 -7.30 -13.73
CA GLY A 889 -35.87 -7.15 -12.28
C GLY A 889 -34.72 -6.25 -11.82
N ILE A 890 -34.07 -5.47 -12.70
CA ILE A 890 -33.00 -4.54 -12.34
C ILE A 890 -33.64 -3.30 -11.73
N PRO A 891 -33.45 -3.03 -10.41
CA PRO A 891 -33.92 -1.79 -9.83
C PRO A 891 -33.02 -0.64 -10.32
N PHE A 892 -33.51 0.14 -11.23
CA PHE A 892 -32.85 1.35 -11.71
C PHE A 892 -33.01 2.48 -10.69
N LYS A 893 -32.03 2.67 -9.83
CA LYS A 893 -31.92 3.86 -8.97
C LYS A 893 -30.77 4.71 -9.46
N PRO A 894 -31.05 5.85 -10.13
CA PRO A 894 -30.00 6.83 -10.38
C PRO A 894 -29.46 7.31 -9.01
N GLU A 895 -28.13 7.39 -8.89
CA GLU A 895 -27.53 8.04 -7.73
C GLU A 895 -27.98 9.52 -7.73
N ASP A 896 -28.40 10.03 -6.58
CA ASP A 896 -28.79 11.43 -6.46
C ASP A 896 -27.58 12.29 -6.85
N GLN A 897 -27.76 13.12 -7.88
CA GLN A 897 -26.74 14.11 -8.25
C GLN A 897 -26.75 15.22 -7.20
N ASP A 898 -25.57 15.60 -6.75
CA ASP A 898 -25.39 16.81 -5.98
C ASP A 898 -25.68 18.03 -6.88
N THR A 899 -26.33 19.04 -6.35
CA THR A 899 -26.53 20.29 -7.09
C THR A 899 -25.30 21.20 -6.96
N ILE A 900 -25.16 22.15 -7.85
CA ILE A 900 -24.13 23.20 -7.73
C ILE A 900 -24.32 23.99 -6.44
N GLU A 901 -25.57 24.21 -6.04
CA GLU A 901 -25.94 24.88 -4.80
C GLU A 901 -25.48 24.09 -3.57
N ASP A 902 -25.61 22.74 -3.56
CA ASP A 902 -25.06 21.88 -2.49
C ASP A 902 -23.54 22.00 -2.36
N LEU A 903 -22.83 22.21 -3.47
CA LEU A 903 -21.39 22.40 -3.46
C LEU A 903 -20.99 23.79 -2.95
N LEU A 904 -21.72 24.83 -3.36
CA LEU A 904 -21.47 26.22 -2.98
C LEU A 904 -21.90 26.53 -1.55
N THR A 905 -22.88 25.82 -1.01
CA THR A 905 -23.41 26.03 0.34
C THR A 905 -22.41 25.58 1.41
N VAL A 906 -22.14 26.46 2.37
CA VAL A 906 -21.39 26.12 3.58
C VAL A 906 -22.33 25.33 4.50
N THR A 907 -21.97 24.11 4.86
CA THR A 907 -22.82 23.24 5.68
C THR A 907 -22.89 23.74 7.14
N ASP A 908 -23.96 23.39 7.87
CA ASP A 908 -24.10 23.75 9.29
C ASP A 908 -22.91 23.28 10.14
N GLN A 909 -22.36 22.09 9.83
CA GLN A 909 -21.14 21.57 10.49
C GLN A 909 -19.90 22.43 10.22
N GLU A 910 -19.74 22.94 8.99
CA GLU A 910 -18.66 23.89 8.67
C GLU A 910 -18.87 25.22 9.37
N LEU A 911 -20.10 25.74 9.42
CA LEU A 911 -20.42 26.98 10.13
C LEU A 911 -20.17 26.82 11.64
N GLU A 912 -20.58 25.72 12.24
CA GLU A 912 -20.29 25.41 13.65
C GLU A 912 -18.76 25.40 13.91
N PHE A 913 -18.00 24.78 13.02
CA PHE A 913 -16.53 24.77 13.11
C PHE A 913 -15.96 26.19 13.00
N TRP A 914 -16.33 26.98 11.97
CA TRP A 914 -15.81 28.34 11.76
C TRP A 914 -16.15 29.26 12.94
N ASN A 915 -17.36 29.16 13.48
CA ASN A 915 -17.75 29.91 14.67
C ASN A 915 -16.91 29.51 15.91
N LYS A 916 -16.62 28.22 16.07
CA LYS A 916 -15.80 27.70 17.18
C LYS A 916 -14.37 28.24 17.14
N VAL A 917 -13.79 28.34 15.97
CA VAL A 917 -12.41 28.83 15.81
C VAL A 917 -12.34 30.35 15.64
N GLY A 918 -13.49 31.06 15.56
CA GLY A 918 -13.52 32.50 15.43
C GLY A 918 -13.00 33.04 14.10
N ILE A 919 -13.09 32.26 13.03
CA ILE A 919 -12.62 32.64 11.69
C ILE A 919 -13.83 32.79 10.77
N ASP A 920 -13.89 33.86 9.97
CA ASP A 920 -14.91 34.01 8.93
C ASP A 920 -14.70 32.95 7.83
N PRO A 921 -15.71 32.14 7.48
CA PRO A 921 -15.60 31.16 6.40
C PRO A 921 -15.21 31.76 5.04
N ASN A 922 -15.40 33.05 4.86
CA ASN A 922 -15.06 33.76 3.62
C ASN A 922 -13.63 34.36 3.61
N TYR A 923 -12.88 34.25 4.70
CA TYR A 923 -11.55 34.87 4.83
C TYR A 923 -10.57 34.56 3.68
N ILE A 924 -10.75 33.43 2.97
CA ILE A 924 -9.95 33.06 1.81
C ILE A 924 -10.21 34.01 0.65
N TYR A 925 -11.43 34.52 0.50
CA TYR A 925 -11.80 35.43 -0.55
C TYR A 925 -11.22 36.83 -0.28
N ASP A 926 -11.02 37.20 0.96
CA ASP A 926 -10.38 38.45 1.38
C ASP A 926 -8.86 38.45 1.12
N LEU A 927 -8.26 37.27 1.01
CA LEU A 927 -6.86 37.08 0.59
C LEU A 927 -6.67 37.26 -0.93
N ALA A 928 -7.73 37.23 -1.71
CA ALA A 928 -7.71 37.58 -3.12
C ALA A 928 -7.65 39.09 -3.23
N SER A 929 -6.57 39.61 -3.77
CA SER A 929 -6.15 40.96 -4.06
C SER A 929 -7.14 42.10 -3.71
N GLU A 930 -6.69 43.09 -2.97
CA GLU A 930 -7.26 44.43 -2.92
C GLU A 930 -7.48 44.99 -4.35
N GLY A 931 -8.67 44.89 -4.90
CA GLY A 931 -9.01 45.46 -6.18
C GLY A 931 -9.93 44.70 -7.13
N TYR A 932 -10.33 43.46 -6.81
CA TYR A 932 -11.40 42.77 -7.55
C TYR A 932 -12.65 42.60 -6.68
N GLU A 933 -13.77 43.20 -7.09
CA GLU A 933 -15.08 42.86 -6.57
C GLU A 933 -15.32 41.36 -6.82
N VAL A 934 -15.19 40.58 -5.79
CA VAL A 934 -15.60 39.18 -5.81
C VAL A 934 -17.12 39.20 -5.88
N PHE A 935 -17.67 38.95 -7.06
CA PHE A 935 -19.11 38.72 -7.19
C PHE A 935 -19.45 37.47 -6.39
N LEU A 936 -20.06 37.73 -5.23
CA LEU A 936 -20.67 36.72 -4.36
C LEU A 936 -21.92 36.16 -5.03
#